data_8ff2ba3e9852aa1c72ade368341bae2d
#
_entry.id   8ff2ba3e9852aa1c72ade368341bae2d
#
_cell.length_a   1.000
_cell.length_b   1.000
_cell.length_c   1.000
_cell.angle_alpha   90.00
_cell.angle_beta   90.00
_cell.angle_gamma   90.00
#
_symmetry.space_group_name_H-M   'P 1'
#
loop_
_entity.id
_entity.type
_entity.pdbx_description
1 polymer ?
#
loop_
_entity_poly.entity_id
_entity_poly.type
_entity_poly.pdbx_seq_one_letter_code
_entity_poly.pdbx_strand_id
1 'polypeptide(L)'
;MKPPNFSVRNSLQSYFRFAKVRKCNKQPIITLYSLMKHHVTRQLLLLAMLLLSSVIKADDFTLKGKVVDNEENALELVTVSCPKQGKVAMSNLKGEFEITLQSADSVEVRFTMVGYASRKRVFRNPKGKMTVQIVMQPMEALQEVTITEQRRQTTATEQLNIENAKLGPSTTGNAVEELIQQQAGVSTHNEMSSQYNVRGGSFDENSVYINNVEIYRPLLISSGQQEGLSIINPNMVDKIGFSTGGFEAKYGDKMSSALDITYRRPQHFEASATASLLGASAYIGLGNKKFSMSHGLRYKTNRYLLGSLETTGEYRPNFLDYQTYISYTPNQRWTVDFIGNISENHYNFKPKDRETSFGTMEDVKSFKVYFDGQEKDVFRTLFGTASITRSFSDSTKIKFLTSAFHTKEKEAYDIQGQYWLDDTQSSENLGVGTYMEHARNYLTADVISFKLIGSHKTRHHDVEAGLTYKTEHIKEQSKEYEMRDSSGYSVPHTADRLDLIYTLVAKNDIKSHRIEAYLQDTYKFAKGENYFTLNYGVRLANWSFNKETIVSPRASIALVPAFNHNYTFRFATGLYYQAPFYKEMRDTVTLNGMTTAVLNEKIKSQRSLQFIAAMDYRFKMLDRPFRFTAEAYFKALSNLIPYNVQNVKVTYYGENLASGYTAGIDLKLFGEFVPGTDSWLTFSVMKAQMKMGGVSFPQPNDQRYAINLHFTDYFPGTDRWKMTLRLAFADGLPFGAPHRGIEHQNFRAPAYKRADIGMSWLALKQEKGIKRVWIGLDCLNLFGISNVNSYYWVTDVTNRQWAVPNYLTGRQINGKVTVEF
;
A
#
# COMPACT_ATOMS: atom_id res chain seq x y z
N MET A 1 55.49 -18.14 -27.04
CA MET A 1 56.32 -17.79 -25.83
C MET A 1 55.43 -17.99 -24.61
N LYS A 2 55.92 -18.77 -23.65
CA LYS A 2 55.20 -19.23 -22.47
C LYS A 2 54.87 -18.10 -21.48
N PRO A 3 53.79 -18.21 -20.71
CA PRO A 3 53.48 -17.27 -19.61
C PRO A 3 54.25 -17.66 -18.33
N PRO A 4 54.47 -16.77 -17.36
CA PRO A 4 54.97 -17.14 -16.05
C PRO A 4 53.83 -17.33 -15.05
N ASN A 5 53.89 -18.47 -14.34
CA ASN A 5 53.21 -18.76 -13.10
C ASN A 5 53.58 -17.79 -11.98
N PHE A 6 52.61 -17.41 -11.15
CA PHE A 6 52.86 -17.03 -9.76
C PHE A 6 51.95 -17.72 -8.80
N SER A 7 52.62 -18.46 -7.91
CA SER A 7 52.04 -19.26 -6.85
C SER A 7 51.62 -18.38 -5.66
N VAL A 8 50.47 -18.71 -5.12
CA VAL A 8 50.05 -18.27 -3.79
C VAL A 8 50.68 -19.14 -2.73
N ARG A 9 51.49 -18.54 -1.86
CA ARG A 9 51.69 -19.06 -0.48
C ARG A 9 52.42 -18.04 0.38
N ASN A 10 51.87 -17.83 1.60
CA ASN A 10 52.47 -17.33 2.84
C ASN A 10 52.81 -15.83 3.00
N SER A 11 51.99 -15.15 3.81
CA SER A 11 52.51 -14.27 4.88
C SER A 11 51.45 -13.95 5.93
N LEU A 12 51.35 -14.86 6.87
CA LEU A 12 50.87 -14.57 8.25
C LEU A 12 52.11 -14.70 9.12
N GLN A 13 52.79 -13.64 9.42
CA GLN A 13 53.73 -13.51 10.57
C GLN A 13 54.48 -12.15 10.44
N SER A 14 54.08 -11.21 11.22
CA SER A 14 55.00 -10.21 11.82
C SER A 14 54.13 -9.07 12.45
N TYR A 15 53.99 -9.16 13.75
CA TYR A 15 53.98 -8.00 14.64
C TYR A 15 54.11 -8.50 16.09
N PHE A 16 55.32 -8.99 16.42
CA PHE A 16 55.85 -9.02 17.78
C PHE A 16 57.31 -8.63 17.69
N ARG A 17 57.64 -7.43 18.20
CA ARG A 17 58.99 -7.08 18.59
C ARG A 17 59.00 -6.19 19.83
N PHE A 18 59.43 -6.80 20.91
CA PHE A 18 60.47 -6.43 21.87
C PHE A 18 60.40 -5.11 22.63
N ALA A 19 60.25 -5.25 23.95
CA ALA A 19 60.96 -4.40 24.88
C ALA A 19 61.68 -5.28 25.92
N LYS A 20 62.93 -4.93 26.13
CA LYS A 20 64.01 -5.65 26.81
C LYS A 20 63.90 -5.68 28.33
N VAL A 21 64.29 -6.82 28.88
CA VAL A 21 64.60 -7.10 30.27
C VAL A 21 65.77 -6.31 30.85
N ARG A 22 65.66 -5.84 32.10
CA ARG A 22 66.77 -5.66 32.99
C ARG A 22 66.52 -6.36 34.34
N LYS A 23 67.48 -7.18 34.72
CA LYS A 23 67.64 -7.98 35.95
C LYS A 23 67.79 -7.06 37.18
N CYS A 24 67.26 -7.42 38.29
CA CYS A 24 68.02 -7.62 39.57
C CYS A 24 67.17 -8.23 40.67
N ASN A 25 67.70 -9.36 41.14
CA ASN A 25 67.98 -9.93 42.44
C ASN A 25 66.92 -10.01 43.59
N LYS A 26 66.75 -11.33 44.01
CA LYS A 26 66.68 -11.91 45.35
C LYS A 26 65.51 -11.54 46.30
N GLN A 27 64.63 -12.56 46.39
CA GLN A 27 64.06 -13.19 47.59
C GLN A 27 63.15 -12.37 48.56
N PRO A 28 62.16 -12.98 49.30
CA PRO A 28 61.96 -14.39 49.59
C PRO A 28 60.51 -14.93 49.53
N ILE A 29 60.45 -16.22 49.71
CA ILE A 29 59.39 -17.25 49.60
C ILE A 29 58.11 -16.97 50.48
N ILE A 30 58.01 -15.93 51.29
CA ILE A 30 56.90 -15.74 52.27
C ILE A 30 55.65 -15.02 51.64
N THR A 31 55.75 -14.37 50.45
CA THR A 31 54.68 -13.59 49.86
C THR A 31 53.69 -14.45 49.02
N LEU A 32 54.09 -15.65 48.66
CA LEU A 32 53.21 -16.50 47.79
C LEU A 32 52.08 -17.17 48.59
N TYR A 33 52.31 -17.47 49.87
CA TYR A 33 51.31 -18.14 50.75
C TYR A 33 50.19 -17.18 51.16
N SER A 34 50.44 -15.88 51.26
CA SER A 34 49.45 -14.86 51.60
C SER A 34 48.55 -14.53 50.37
N LEU A 35 49.13 -14.47 49.18
CA LEU A 35 48.37 -14.18 47.97
C LEU A 35 47.45 -15.36 47.53
N MET A 36 47.89 -16.61 47.74
CA MET A 36 47.03 -17.76 47.48
C MET A 36 45.83 -17.86 48.45
N LYS A 37 46.03 -17.45 49.72
CA LYS A 37 44.96 -17.51 50.74
C LYS A 37 43.87 -16.46 50.44
N HIS A 38 44.25 -15.29 49.91
CA HIS A 38 43.28 -14.27 49.47
C HIS A 38 42.55 -14.60 48.18
N HIS A 39 43.18 -15.31 47.26
CA HIS A 39 42.51 -15.73 46.00
C HIS A 39 41.52 -16.90 46.26
N VAL A 40 41.86 -17.86 47.06
CA VAL A 40 40.98 -18.98 47.39
C VAL A 40 39.78 -18.53 48.27
N THR A 41 39.96 -17.63 49.23
CA THR A 41 38.83 -17.02 49.97
C THR A 41 37.95 -16.14 49.10
N ARG A 42 38.52 -15.42 48.13
CA ARG A 42 37.73 -14.61 47.22
C ARG A 42 36.96 -15.46 46.21
N GLN A 43 37.51 -16.57 45.74
CA GLN A 43 36.82 -17.54 44.88
C GLN A 43 35.76 -18.35 45.65
N LEU A 44 36.00 -18.69 46.88
CA LEU A 44 35.00 -19.31 47.77
C LEU A 44 33.85 -18.34 48.16
N LEU A 45 34.15 -17.05 48.33
CA LEU A 45 33.12 -16.01 48.54
C LEU A 45 32.31 -15.74 47.27
N LEU A 46 32.95 -15.74 46.10
CA LEU A 46 32.26 -15.65 44.80
C LEU A 46 31.42 -16.91 44.50
N LEU A 47 31.91 -18.09 44.85
CA LEU A 47 31.17 -19.32 44.72
C LEU A 47 30.02 -19.41 45.72
N ALA A 48 30.20 -18.92 46.92
CA ALA A 48 29.14 -18.80 47.95
C ALA A 48 28.08 -17.72 47.52
N MET A 49 28.49 -16.59 46.95
CA MET A 49 27.56 -15.60 46.36
C MET A 49 26.81 -16.19 45.15
N LEU A 50 27.47 -16.96 44.29
CA LEU A 50 26.84 -17.67 43.17
C LEU A 50 25.89 -18.80 43.66
N LEU A 51 26.19 -19.46 44.76
CA LEU A 51 25.32 -20.46 45.37
C LEU A 51 24.18 -19.84 46.19
N LEU A 52 24.34 -18.62 46.74
CA LEU A 52 23.25 -17.87 47.37
C LEU A 52 22.33 -17.19 46.35
N SER A 53 22.79 -16.93 45.10
CA SER A 53 21.93 -16.39 44.05
C SER A 53 21.04 -17.45 43.41
N SER A 54 21.20 -18.71 43.71
CA SER A 54 20.41 -19.82 43.12
C SER A 54 19.19 -20.25 43.94
N VAL A 55 18.79 -19.53 45.00
CA VAL A 55 17.67 -19.92 45.87
C VAL A 55 16.68 -18.76 46.12
N ILE A 56 16.40 -17.92 45.12
CA ILE A 56 15.15 -17.18 45.12
C ILE A 56 14.41 -17.56 43.84
N LYS A 57 13.83 -18.75 43.80
CA LYS A 57 12.71 -19.01 42.90
C LYS A 57 11.56 -18.17 43.47
N ALA A 58 11.26 -17.06 42.77
CA ALA A 58 9.98 -16.42 43.00
C ALA A 58 8.89 -17.43 42.63
N ASP A 59 8.00 -17.72 43.58
CA ASP A 59 6.87 -18.63 43.32
C ASP A 59 6.03 -18.07 42.19
N ASP A 60 5.74 -18.86 41.18
CA ASP A 60 4.84 -18.48 40.11
C ASP A 60 3.39 -18.49 40.60
N PHE A 61 2.61 -17.51 40.21
CA PHE A 61 1.16 -17.52 40.40
C PHE A 61 0.43 -17.43 39.06
N THR A 62 -0.73 -18.06 38.96
CA THR A 62 -1.56 -18.04 37.77
C THR A 62 -2.78 -17.17 38.00
N LEU A 63 -2.90 -16.08 37.24
CA LEU A 63 -4.08 -15.22 37.23
C LEU A 63 -5.01 -15.68 36.11
N LYS A 64 -6.19 -16.17 36.50
CA LYS A 64 -7.29 -16.48 35.58
C LYS A 64 -8.40 -15.45 35.76
N GLY A 65 -9.20 -15.22 34.74
CA GLY A 65 -10.34 -14.33 34.88
C GLY A 65 -11.16 -14.20 33.64
N LYS A 66 -12.21 -13.39 33.77
CA LYS A 66 -13.10 -13.04 32.68
C LYS A 66 -13.13 -11.52 32.54
N VAL A 67 -13.02 -11.05 31.28
CA VAL A 67 -13.17 -9.62 30.98
C VAL A 67 -14.50 -9.42 30.30
N VAL A 68 -15.28 -8.46 30.81
CA VAL A 68 -16.62 -8.12 30.32
C VAL A 68 -16.75 -6.59 30.15
N ASP A 69 -17.75 -6.16 29.42
CA ASP A 69 -18.16 -4.75 29.35
C ASP A 69 -19.15 -4.40 30.47
N ASN A 70 -19.70 -3.17 30.45
CA ASN A 70 -20.70 -2.70 31.40
C ASN A 70 -22.06 -3.43 31.30
N GLU A 71 -22.32 -4.12 30.22
CA GLU A 71 -23.53 -4.90 29.96
C GLU A 71 -23.32 -6.41 30.17
N GLU A 72 -22.20 -6.78 30.83
CA GLU A 72 -21.75 -8.15 31.06
C GLU A 72 -21.43 -8.98 29.81
N ASN A 73 -21.32 -8.37 28.64
CA ASN A 73 -20.90 -9.06 27.42
C ASN A 73 -19.41 -9.43 27.54
N ALA A 74 -19.09 -10.64 27.12
CA ALA A 74 -17.71 -11.12 27.10
C ALA A 74 -16.87 -10.33 26.09
N LEU A 75 -15.71 -9.83 26.49
CA LEU A 75 -14.77 -9.11 25.63
C LEU A 75 -13.66 -10.04 25.16
N GLU A 76 -13.65 -10.36 23.88
CA GLU A 76 -12.58 -11.10 23.22
C GLU A 76 -11.40 -10.17 22.88
N LEU A 77 -10.17 -10.72 22.90
CA LEU A 77 -8.94 -10.02 22.51
C LEU A 77 -8.54 -8.85 23.42
N VAL A 78 -9.00 -8.86 24.66
CA VAL A 78 -8.43 -7.96 25.67
C VAL A 78 -6.98 -8.38 25.93
N THR A 79 -6.04 -7.50 25.68
CA THR A 79 -4.63 -7.73 26.00
C THR A 79 -4.44 -7.59 27.51
N VAL A 80 -4.05 -8.68 28.15
CA VAL A 80 -3.72 -8.77 29.59
C VAL A 80 -2.20 -8.79 29.70
N SER A 81 -1.58 -7.73 30.15
CA SER A 81 -0.12 -7.59 30.17
C SER A 81 0.44 -7.24 31.51
N CYS A 82 1.61 -7.79 31.82
CA CYS A 82 2.45 -7.40 32.95
C CYS A 82 3.74 -6.78 32.40
N PRO A 83 3.82 -5.43 32.21
CA PRO A 83 4.96 -4.79 31.57
C PRO A 83 6.29 -5.04 32.30
N LYS A 84 6.27 -5.14 33.63
CA LYS A 84 7.48 -5.39 34.46
C LYS A 84 8.09 -6.78 34.22
N GLN A 85 7.27 -7.75 33.79
CA GLN A 85 7.71 -9.15 33.60
C GLN A 85 7.72 -9.53 32.09
N GLY A 86 7.32 -8.63 31.20
CA GLY A 86 7.26 -8.89 29.76
C GLY A 86 6.23 -9.95 29.34
N LYS A 87 5.29 -10.31 30.21
CA LYS A 87 4.29 -11.35 29.97
C LYS A 87 3.00 -10.76 29.45
N VAL A 88 2.42 -11.44 28.47
CA VAL A 88 1.16 -11.03 27.82
C VAL A 88 0.27 -12.25 27.61
N ALA A 89 -1.04 -12.07 27.84
CA ALA A 89 -2.10 -12.99 27.48
C ALA A 89 -3.23 -12.23 26.80
N MET A 90 -4.14 -12.95 26.12
CA MET A 90 -5.34 -12.35 25.52
C MET A 90 -6.58 -13.12 25.97
N SER A 91 -7.72 -12.41 26.13
CA SER A 91 -8.99 -13.05 26.41
C SER A 91 -9.54 -13.75 25.15
N ASN A 92 -10.20 -14.90 25.38
CA ASN A 92 -10.87 -15.69 24.35
C ASN A 92 -12.29 -15.16 24.04
N LEU A 93 -13.03 -15.86 23.17
CA LEU A 93 -14.42 -15.52 22.78
C LEU A 93 -15.40 -15.44 23.97
N LYS A 94 -15.11 -16.13 25.05
CA LYS A 94 -15.90 -16.09 26.30
C LYS A 94 -15.41 -14.97 27.24
N GLY A 95 -14.42 -14.17 26.82
CA GLY A 95 -13.77 -13.14 27.63
C GLY A 95 -12.79 -13.70 28.65
N GLU A 96 -12.49 -15.02 28.66
CA GLU A 96 -11.63 -15.66 29.62
C GLU A 96 -10.16 -15.49 29.28
N PHE A 97 -9.32 -15.29 30.27
CA PHE A 97 -7.86 -15.20 30.10
C PHE A 97 -7.16 -15.99 31.21
N GLU A 98 -5.94 -16.40 30.90
CA GLU A 98 -5.01 -17.02 31.83
C GLU A 98 -3.60 -16.51 31.60
N ILE A 99 -2.94 -16.03 32.64
CA ILE A 99 -1.55 -15.56 32.59
C ILE A 99 -0.78 -16.05 33.83
N THR A 100 0.39 -16.65 33.60
CA THR A 100 1.30 -17.07 34.68
C THR A 100 2.40 -16.04 34.86
N LEU A 101 2.51 -15.51 36.09
CA LEU A 101 3.37 -14.42 36.45
C LEU A 101 4.20 -14.80 37.67
N GLN A 102 5.38 -14.20 37.81
CA GLN A 102 6.20 -14.36 39.01
C GLN A 102 5.63 -13.52 40.16
N SER A 103 5.58 -14.13 41.33
CA SER A 103 5.12 -13.47 42.57
C SER A 103 6.10 -12.39 43.01
N ALA A 104 5.59 -11.22 43.39
CA ALA A 104 6.35 -10.11 43.94
C ALA A 104 5.45 -9.36 44.94
N ASP A 105 6.00 -8.47 45.75
CA ASP A 105 5.24 -7.69 46.73
C ASP A 105 4.05 -6.97 46.11
N SER A 106 4.19 -6.54 44.84
CA SER A 106 3.10 -6.02 44.06
C SER A 106 3.29 -6.33 42.55
N VAL A 107 2.27 -6.87 41.92
CA VAL A 107 2.25 -7.17 40.46
C VAL A 107 1.17 -6.32 39.81
N GLU A 108 1.56 -5.38 38.97
CA GLU A 108 0.63 -4.57 38.15
C GLU A 108 0.30 -5.33 36.87
N VAL A 109 -0.99 -5.60 36.66
CA VAL A 109 -1.52 -6.18 35.42
C VAL A 109 -2.38 -5.14 34.75
N ARG A 110 -2.14 -4.94 33.47
CA ARG A 110 -2.84 -3.98 32.63
C ARG A 110 -3.73 -4.71 31.63
N PHE A 111 -4.98 -4.24 31.54
CA PHE A 111 -5.98 -4.72 30.62
C PHE A 111 -6.23 -3.63 29.57
N THR A 112 -6.00 -3.94 28.29
CA THR A 112 -6.17 -3.00 27.19
C THR A 112 -6.95 -3.64 26.07
N MET A 113 -7.88 -2.91 25.51
CA MET A 113 -8.69 -3.28 24.35
C MET A 113 -9.08 -2.01 23.59
N VAL A 114 -9.13 -2.13 22.29
CA VAL A 114 -9.56 -1.04 21.42
C VAL A 114 -11.02 -0.69 21.66
N GLY A 115 -11.31 0.59 21.85
CA GLY A 115 -12.67 1.08 22.15
C GLY A 115 -13.04 0.99 23.63
N TYR A 116 -12.12 0.59 24.51
CA TYR A 116 -12.32 0.50 25.95
C TYR A 116 -11.21 1.23 26.72
N ALA A 117 -11.57 1.86 27.84
CA ALA A 117 -10.60 2.49 28.71
C ALA A 117 -9.65 1.46 29.31
N SER A 118 -8.34 1.72 29.20
CA SER A 118 -7.35 0.80 29.77
C SER A 118 -7.53 0.69 31.29
N ARG A 119 -7.52 -0.53 31.81
CA ARG A 119 -7.67 -0.78 33.22
C ARG A 119 -6.41 -1.39 33.80
N LYS A 120 -5.95 -0.84 34.94
CA LYS A 120 -4.82 -1.36 35.70
C LYS A 120 -5.32 -2.00 36.99
N ARG A 121 -4.77 -3.13 37.38
CA ARG A 121 -5.03 -3.77 38.66
C ARG A 121 -3.73 -4.22 39.28
N VAL A 122 -3.55 -3.88 40.54
CA VAL A 122 -2.36 -4.23 41.31
C VAL A 122 -2.73 -5.35 42.26
N PHE A 123 -2.03 -6.47 42.17
CA PHE A 123 -2.14 -7.62 43.09
C PHE A 123 -0.98 -7.56 44.07
N ARG A 124 -1.29 -7.55 45.37
CA ARG A 124 -0.30 -7.51 46.47
C ARG A 124 -0.02 -8.91 46.93
N ASN A 125 1.25 -9.32 46.99
CA ASN A 125 1.71 -10.65 47.40
C ASN A 125 0.89 -11.81 46.80
N PRO A 126 0.68 -11.85 45.45
CA PRO A 126 -0.16 -12.87 44.84
C PRO A 126 0.50 -14.24 44.94
N LYS A 127 -0.26 -15.28 45.29
CA LYS A 127 0.20 -16.68 45.43
C LYS A 127 -0.80 -17.66 44.83
N GLY A 128 -0.31 -18.75 44.26
CA GLY A 128 -1.13 -19.86 43.77
C GLY A 128 -2.02 -19.47 42.55
N LYS A 129 -3.28 -19.88 42.57
CA LYS A 129 -4.26 -19.56 41.49
C LYS A 129 -5.22 -18.48 41.98
N MET A 130 -5.32 -17.40 41.25
CA MET A 130 -6.23 -16.29 41.53
C MET A 130 -7.24 -16.16 40.41
N THR A 131 -8.51 -15.92 40.73
CA THR A 131 -9.56 -15.66 39.73
C THR A 131 -10.09 -14.24 39.91
N VAL A 132 -10.30 -13.53 38.77
CA VAL A 132 -10.74 -12.13 38.77
C VAL A 132 -11.70 -11.87 37.62
N GLN A 133 -12.73 -11.08 37.87
CA GLN A 133 -13.55 -10.48 36.81
C GLN A 133 -13.14 -9.03 36.64
N ILE A 134 -12.92 -8.64 35.39
CA ILE A 134 -12.54 -7.29 34.96
C ILE A 134 -13.66 -6.72 34.13
N VAL A 135 -14.26 -5.63 34.59
CA VAL A 135 -15.22 -4.87 33.81
C VAL A 135 -14.46 -3.73 33.12
N MET A 136 -14.46 -3.68 31.80
CA MET A 136 -13.89 -2.59 31.01
C MET A 136 -15.00 -1.65 30.55
N GLN A 137 -14.78 -0.37 30.75
CA GLN A 137 -15.73 0.67 30.32
C GLN A 137 -15.48 1.01 28.86
N PRO A 138 -16.51 1.01 28.00
CA PRO A 138 -16.38 1.58 26.66
C PRO A 138 -15.84 3.00 26.76
N MET A 139 -14.86 3.35 25.97
CA MET A 139 -14.43 4.74 25.88
C MET A 139 -15.48 5.52 25.09
N GLU A 140 -16.17 6.44 25.75
CA GLU A 140 -16.82 7.55 25.06
C GLU A 140 -15.72 8.34 24.34
N ALA A 141 -15.60 8.09 23.04
CA ALA A 141 -14.70 8.74 22.09
C ALA A 141 -13.65 9.63 22.74
N LEU A 142 -12.43 9.10 22.93
CA LEU A 142 -11.21 9.91 23.01
C LEU A 142 -10.03 9.18 23.67
N GLN A 143 -9.33 8.43 22.85
CA GLN A 143 -7.86 8.32 22.93
C GLN A 143 -7.39 7.54 21.70
N GLU A 144 -6.21 7.87 21.25
CA GLU A 144 -5.48 7.25 20.14
C GLU A 144 -5.68 5.73 20.15
N VAL A 145 -6.63 5.26 19.33
CA VAL A 145 -6.99 3.86 19.22
C VAL A 145 -5.91 3.23 18.34
N THR A 146 -4.92 2.62 18.94
CA THR A 146 -4.03 1.71 18.22
C THR A 146 -4.90 0.54 17.74
N ILE A 147 -5.34 0.59 16.51
CA ILE A 147 -6.01 -0.53 15.85
C ILE A 147 -4.93 -1.54 15.57
N THR A 148 -4.85 -2.56 16.41
CA THR A 148 -3.97 -3.68 16.11
C THR A 148 -4.65 -4.55 15.06
N GLU A 149 -3.95 -4.87 13.99
CA GLU A 149 -4.34 -5.86 12.98
C GLU A 149 -4.57 -7.26 13.58
N GLN A 150 -4.45 -7.39 14.88
CA GLN A 150 -4.68 -8.61 15.66
C GLN A 150 -6.16 -8.96 15.85
N ARG A 151 -7.09 -8.06 15.49
CA ARG A 151 -8.51 -8.38 15.53
C ARG A 151 -8.82 -9.58 14.63
N ARG A 152 -9.74 -10.44 15.09
CA ARG A 152 -10.22 -11.56 14.29
C ARG A 152 -10.93 -11.03 13.04
N GLN A 153 -10.39 -11.38 11.89
CA GLN A 153 -11.00 -11.03 10.63
C GLN A 153 -12.15 -12.02 10.31
N THR A 154 -13.37 -11.55 10.40
CA THR A 154 -14.57 -12.35 10.08
C THR A 154 -15.27 -11.88 8.79
N THR A 155 -14.74 -10.84 8.14
CA THR A 155 -15.18 -10.33 6.84
C THR A 155 -13.99 -10.34 5.88
N ALA A 156 -14.22 -10.02 4.61
CA ALA A 156 -13.16 -9.89 3.62
C ALA A 156 -12.27 -8.64 3.83
N THR A 157 -12.72 -7.69 4.64
CA THR A 157 -12.00 -6.44 4.90
C THR A 157 -11.05 -6.58 6.08
N GLU A 158 -9.77 -6.40 5.84
CA GLU A 158 -8.72 -6.32 6.86
C GLU A 158 -8.56 -4.87 7.37
N GLN A 159 -8.36 -4.69 8.67
CA GLN A 159 -8.06 -3.39 9.27
C GLN A 159 -6.56 -3.20 9.36
N LEU A 160 -6.04 -2.09 8.82
CA LEU A 160 -4.62 -1.76 8.77
C LEU A 160 -4.31 -0.55 9.67
N ASN A 161 -3.11 -0.52 10.25
CA ASN A 161 -2.64 0.56 11.11
C ASN A 161 -1.68 1.49 10.35
N ILE A 162 -2.07 2.75 10.18
CA ILE A 162 -1.27 3.76 9.47
C ILE A 162 -0.10 4.31 10.30
N GLU A 163 -0.17 4.28 11.61
CA GLU A 163 0.81 4.99 12.46
C GLU A 163 2.24 4.45 12.31
N ASN A 164 2.37 3.14 12.05
CA ASN A 164 3.68 2.53 11.81
C ASN A 164 4.27 2.90 10.44
N ALA A 165 3.43 3.17 9.45
CA ALA A 165 3.86 3.52 8.10
C ALA A 165 4.31 4.98 7.97
N LYS A 166 3.80 5.91 8.78
CA LYS A 166 4.10 7.36 8.70
C LYS A 166 5.57 7.69 8.91
N LEU A 167 6.27 6.97 9.77
CA LEU A 167 7.70 7.18 10.06
C LEU A 167 8.62 6.34 9.19
N GLY A 168 8.09 5.41 8.40
CA GLY A 168 8.86 4.55 7.50
C GLY A 168 9.46 5.29 6.30
N PRO A 169 10.37 4.64 5.55
CA PRO A 169 10.87 5.16 4.29
C PRO A 169 9.73 5.30 3.28
N SER A 170 9.70 6.39 2.54
CA SER A 170 8.66 6.68 1.57
C SER A 170 9.25 7.33 0.32
N THR A 171 8.85 6.87 -0.85
CA THR A 171 9.19 7.45 -2.15
C THR A 171 8.10 8.37 -2.67
N THR A 172 6.84 8.00 -2.44
CA THR A 172 5.70 8.75 -2.97
C THR A 172 5.18 9.80 -1.98
N GLY A 173 5.48 9.67 -0.69
CA GLY A 173 4.88 10.46 0.39
C GLY A 173 3.40 10.10 0.64
N ASN A 174 2.90 9.03 0.03
CA ASN A 174 1.53 8.53 0.15
C ASN A 174 1.53 7.27 1.02
N ALA A 175 1.72 7.43 2.32
CA ALA A 175 1.93 6.33 3.27
C ALA A 175 0.81 5.28 3.28
N VAL A 176 -0.42 5.63 2.93
CA VAL A 176 -1.55 4.69 2.85
C VAL A 176 -1.35 3.73 1.69
N GLU A 177 -1.12 4.24 0.49
CA GLU A 177 -0.93 3.43 -0.72
C GLU A 177 0.34 2.59 -0.59
N GLU A 178 1.41 3.13 -0.04
CA GLU A 178 2.64 2.37 0.24
C GLU A 178 2.43 1.25 1.26
N LEU A 179 1.53 1.44 2.25
CA LEU A 179 1.10 0.40 3.16
C LEU A 179 0.32 -0.70 2.43
N ILE A 180 -0.58 -0.32 1.52
CA ILE A 180 -1.36 -1.24 0.69
C ILE A 180 -0.46 -2.04 -0.25
N GLN A 181 0.52 -1.41 -0.89
CA GLN A 181 1.47 -2.08 -1.81
C GLN A 181 2.25 -3.22 -1.16
N GLN A 182 2.36 -3.25 0.17
CA GLN A 182 3.06 -4.28 0.92
C GLN A 182 2.15 -5.39 1.43
N GLN A 183 0.84 -5.35 1.13
CA GLN A 183 -0.10 -6.38 1.53
C GLN A 183 -0.02 -7.61 0.62
N ALA A 184 -0.46 -8.76 1.13
CA ALA A 184 -0.56 -9.99 0.35
C ALA A 184 -1.57 -9.83 -0.80
N GLY A 185 -1.26 -10.38 -1.98
CA GLY A 185 -2.08 -10.24 -3.18
C GLY A 185 -1.98 -8.87 -3.87
N VAL A 186 -1.13 -7.98 -3.35
CA VAL A 186 -0.87 -6.67 -3.96
C VAL A 186 0.50 -6.66 -4.60
N SER A 187 0.59 -6.10 -5.79
CA SER A 187 1.83 -5.98 -6.54
C SER A 187 2.04 -4.57 -7.07
N THR A 188 3.30 -4.19 -7.17
CA THR A 188 3.75 -2.96 -7.81
C THR A 188 5.08 -3.22 -8.53
N HIS A 189 5.37 -2.43 -9.54
CA HIS A 189 6.61 -2.50 -10.30
C HIS A 189 7.26 -1.12 -10.46
N ASN A 190 6.64 -0.09 -9.87
CA ASN A 190 7.10 1.28 -9.98
C ASN A 190 7.00 1.98 -8.61
N GLU A 191 8.15 2.27 -8.02
CA GLU A 191 8.25 2.94 -6.72
C GLU A 191 7.90 4.43 -6.75
N MET A 192 7.80 5.03 -7.93
CA MET A 192 7.42 6.44 -8.07
C MET A 192 5.91 6.62 -8.16
N SER A 193 5.17 5.50 -8.26
CA SER A 193 3.72 5.48 -8.40
C SER A 193 3.04 5.04 -7.11
N SER A 194 1.90 5.68 -6.81
CA SER A 194 0.98 5.25 -5.75
C SER A 194 0.00 4.17 -6.23
N GLN A 195 0.06 3.81 -7.52
CA GLN A 195 -0.78 2.76 -8.09
C GLN A 195 -0.39 1.40 -7.52
N TYR A 196 -1.39 0.58 -7.35
CA TYR A 196 -1.21 -0.80 -6.93
C TYR A 196 -2.17 -1.71 -7.70
N ASN A 197 -1.70 -2.89 -8.00
CA ASN A 197 -2.44 -3.93 -8.69
C ASN A 197 -2.81 -5.02 -7.70
N VAL A 198 -4.08 -5.49 -7.75
CA VAL A 198 -4.56 -6.49 -6.81
C VAL A 198 -4.96 -7.75 -7.56
N ARG A 199 -4.24 -8.85 -7.27
CA ARG A 199 -4.52 -10.17 -7.84
C ARG A 199 -4.70 -10.11 -9.36
N GLY A 200 -3.73 -9.51 -10.05
CA GLY A 200 -3.67 -9.41 -11.51
C GLY A 200 -4.56 -8.35 -12.14
N GLY A 201 -5.43 -7.69 -11.37
CA GLY A 201 -6.23 -6.57 -11.85
C GLY A 201 -5.41 -5.30 -12.00
N SER A 202 -5.89 -4.36 -12.81
CA SER A 202 -5.25 -3.06 -12.99
C SER A 202 -5.58 -2.09 -11.85
N PHE A 203 -4.84 -1.00 -11.76
CA PHE A 203 -5.02 -0.01 -10.68
C PHE A 203 -6.42 0.64 -10.69
N ASP A 204 -7.05 0.75 -11.83
CA ASP A 204 -8.40 1.31 -12.01
C ASP A 204 -9.51 0.33 -11.60
N GLU A 205 -9.19 -0.93 -11.32
CA GLU A 205 -10.10 -1.93 -10.74
C GLU A 205 -10.24 -1.82 -9.22
N ASN A 206 -9.61 -0.83 -8.59
CA ASN A 206 -9.65 -0.61 -7.15
C ASN A 206 -10.61 0.52 -6.79
N SER A 207 -11.51 0.25 -5.82
CA SER A 207 -12.38 1.29 -5.26
C SER A 207 -11.78 1.93 -4.03
N VAL A 208 -11.98 3.24 -3.89
CA VAL A 208 -11.55 4.01 -2.71
C VAL A 208 -12.74 4.75 -2.14
N TYR A 209 -12.95 4.59 -0.83
CA TYR A 209 -13.98 5.28 -0.08
C TYR A 209 -13.36 6.11 1.03
N ILE A 210 -13.89 7.31 1.25
CA ILE A 210 -13.56 8.16 2.41
C ILE A 210 -14.87 8.50 3.13
N ASN A 211 -15.04 8.05 4.37
CA ASN A 211 -16.24 8.24 5.18
C ASN A 211 -17.56 7.85 4.48
N ASN A 212 -17.58 6.71 3.76
CA ASN A 212 -18.66 6.17 2.90
C ASN A 212 -18.87 6.89 1.57
N VAL A 213 -18.03 7.88 1.21
CA VAL A 213 -18.06 8.54 -0.10
C VAL A 213 -17.13 7.80 -1.04
N GLU A 214 -17.66 7.32 -2.16
CA GLU A 214 -16.84 6.79 -3.25
C GLU A 214 -16.06 7.94 -3.90
N ILE A 215 -14.75 7.76 -4.04
CA ILE A 215 -13.89 8.73 -4.66
C ILE A 215 -13.80 8.44 -6.16
N TYR A 216 -14.25 9.38 -6.96
CA TYR A 216 -14.08 9.32 -8.40
C TYR A 216 -12.61 9.63 -8.74
N ARG A 217 -11.93 8.69 -9.43
CA ARG A 217 -10.52 8.82 -9.82
C ARG A 217 -9.58 9.18 -8.65
N PRO A 218 -9.36 8.25 -7.71
CA PRO A 218 -8.52 8.50 -6.53
C PRO A 218 -7.06 8.79 -6.86
N LEU A 219 -6.58 8.35 -8.03
CA LEU A 219 -5.28 8.62 -8.60
C LEU A 219 -5.48 9.50 -9.84
N LEU A 220 -4.92 10.69 -9.82
CA LEU A 220 -5.31 11.77 -10.73
C LEU A 220 -4.52 11.82 -12.03
N ILE A 221 -3.43 11.07 -12.19
CA ILE A 221 -2.48 11.29 -13.26
C ILE A 221 -2.23 10.04 -14.07
N SER A 222 -2.12 10.23 -15.36
CA SER A 222 -1.95 9.19 -16.35
C SER A 222 -0.61 9.21 -17.07
N SER A 223 0.28 10.16 -16.79
CA SER A 223 1.62 10.12 -17.40
C SER A 223 2.44 9.03 -16.72
N GLY A 224 2.78 8.01 -17.47
CA GLY A 224 3.32 6.74 -16.97
C GLY A 224 4.65 6.79 -16.23
N GLN A 225 5.24 7.95 -16.01
CA GLN A 225 6.49 8.09 -15.26
C GLN A 225 6.29 8.68 -13.87
N GLN A 226 5.19 9.39 -13.62
CA GLN A 226 4.96 10.05 -12.34
C GLN A 226 3.51 10.23 -11.99
N GLU A 227 3.23 10.14 -10.71
CA GLU A 227 1.94 10.45 -10.15
C GLU A 227 2.03 11.57 -9.14
N GLY A 228 0.98 12.38 -9.08
CA GLY A 228 0.80 13.38 -8.07
C GLY A 228 0.51 12.79 -6.69
N LEU A 229 -0.01 13.63 -5.83
CA LEU A 229 -0.52 13.20 -4.54
C LEU A 229 -1.80 12.37 -4.74
N SER A 230 -1.89 11.24 -4.04
CA SER A 230 -3.18 10.57 -3.84
C SER A 230 -4.15 11.48 -3.11
N ILE A 231 -5.44 11.33 -3.35
CA ILE A 231 -6.48 12.09 -2.63
C ILE A 231 -6.47 11.79 -1.12
N ILE A 232 -5.94 10.64 -0.69
CA ILE A 232 -5.90 10.27 0.73
C ILE A 232 -4.78 11.04 1.42
N ASN A 233 -5.12 11.85 2.42
CA ASN A 233 -4.12 12.51 3.28
C ASN A 233 -3.81 11.63 4.49
N PRO A 234 -2.60 11.04 4.60
CA PRO A 234 -2.26 10.10 5.68
C PRO A 234 -2.40 10.70 7.09
N ASN A 235 -2.20 12.01 7.24
CA ASN A 235 -2.29 12.67 8.55
C ASN A 235 -3.74 12.79 9.06
N MET A 236 -4.71 12.72 8.15
CA MET A 236 -6.15 12.78 8.48
C MET A 236 -6.77 11.40 8.69
N VAL A 237 -6.06 10.32 8.40
CA VAL A 237 -6.59 8.95 8.48
C VAL A 237 -6.64 8.46 9.94
N ASP A 238 -7.80 7.89 10.32
CA ASP A 238 -8.03 7.18 11.58
C ASP A 238 -8.04 5.65 11.36
N LYS A 239 -8.81 5.18 10.35
CA LYS A 239 -8.99 3.75 10.07
C LYS A 239 -8.81 3.46 8.59
N ILE A 240 -8.20 2.32 8.31
CA ILE A 240 -8.04 1.79 6.97
C ILE A 240 -8.64 0.39 6.95
N GLY A 241 -9.68 0.20 6.14
CA GLY A 241 -10.20 -1.11 5.78
C GLY A 241 -9.75 -1.46 4.36
N PHE A 242 -9.10 -2.60 4.17
CA PHE A 242 -8.65 -3.03 2.86
C PHE A 242 -9.10 -4.45 2.55
N SER A 243 -9.57 -4.68 1.32
CA SER A 243 -10.00 -6.00 0.85
C SER A 243 -9.41 -6.28 -0.52
N THR A 244 -8.75 -7.43 -0.69
CA THR A 244 -8.16 -7.92 -1.94
C THR A 244 -9.14 -8.76 -2.79
N GLY A 245 -10.44 -8.60 -2.55
CA GLY A 245 -11.55 -9.31 -3.22
C GLY A 245 -12.56 -9.83 -2.20
N GLY A 246 -13.67 -10.38 -2.68
CA GLY A 246 -14.72 -10.88 -1.78
C GLY A 246 -15.42 -9.82 -0.95
N PHE A 247 -15.25 -8.54 -1.27
CA PHE A 247 -15.78 -7.43 -0.48
C PHE A 247 -17.31 -7.30 -0.58
N GLU A 248 -17.90 -6.69 0.43
CA GLU A 248 -19.33 -6.59 0.71
C GLU A 248 -20.09 -5.81 -0.37
N ALA A 249 -21.44 -5.96 -0.43
CA ALA A 249 -22.29 -5.36 -1.44
C ALA A 249 -22.36 -3.81 -1.37
N LYS A 250 -22.04 -3.21 -0.23
CA LYS A 250 -21.97 -1.74 -0.07
C LYS A 250 -20.91 -1.09 -0.96
N TYR A 251 -19.83 -1.82 -1.31
CA TYR A 251 -18.79 -1.38 -2.24
C TYR A 251 -19.15 -1.77 -3.66
N GLY A 252 -19.08 -0.84 -4.60
CA GLY A 252 -19.53 -1.01 -5.98
C GLY A 252 -18.48 -0.80 -7.06
N ASP A 253 -18.88 -1.16 -8.26
CA ASP A 253 -18.28 -0.76 -9.53
C ASP A 253 -16.79 -1.05 -9.76
N LYS A 254 -16.18 -1.99 -9.00
CA LYS A 254 -14.78 -2.40 -9.16
C LYS A 254 -14.64 -3.91 -8.99
N MET A 255 -13.61 -4.49 -9.64
CA MET A 255 -13.42 -5.94 -9.72
C MET A 255 -12.30 -6.48 -8.85
N SER A 256 -11.39 -5.62 -8.34
CA SER A 256 -10.17 -6.13 -7.70
C SER A 256 -10.10 -5.85 -6.22
N SER A 257 -10.27 -4.62 -5.76
CA SER A 257 -10.18 -4.30 -4.34
C SER A 257 -11.13 -3.20 -3.88
N ALA A 258 -11.31 -3.12 -2.56
CA ALA A 258 -11.97 -2.01 -1.89
C ALA A 258 -11.08 -1.49 -0.76
N LEU A 259 -10.83 -0.18 -0.78
CA LEU A 259 -10.10 0.57 0.25
C LEU A 259 -11.07 1.54 0.91
N ASP A 260 -11.33 1.36 2.20
CA ASP A 260 -12.28 2.14 2.99
C ASP A 260 -11.54 2.93 4.07
N ILE A 261 -11.53 4.24 3.93
CA ILE A 261 -10.82 5.17 4.79
C ILE A 261 -11.81 5.91 5.67
N THR A 262 -11.52 5.95 6.95
CA THR A 262 -12.20 6.83 7.89
C THR A 262 -11.25 7.93 8.34
N TYR A 263 -11.66 9.19 8.19
CA TYR A 263 -10.89 10.33 8.70
C TYR A 263 -11.13 10.52 10.20
N ARG A 264 -10.08 10.96 10.90
CA ARG A 264 -10.09 11.17 12.34
C ARG A 264 -10.93 12.39 12.72
N ARG A 265 -11.57 12.29 13.89
CA ARG A 265 -12.33 13.36 14.53
C ARG A 265 -11.59 13.80 15.80
N PRO A 266 -10.66 14.75 15.72
CA PRO A 266 -9.95 15.23 16.89
C PRO A 266 -10.91 15.79 17.93
N GLN A 267 -10.63 15.53 19.18
CA GLN A 267 -11.42 16.01 20.33
C GLN A 267 -10.65 17.04 21.16
N HIS A 268 -9.36 17.12 20.93
CA HIS A 268 -8.44 18.06 21.52
C HIS A 268 -7.63 18.72 20.42
N PHE A 269 -6.84 19.71 20.78
CA PHE A 269 -5.84 20.22 19.87
C PHE A 269 -4.78 19.16 19.60
N GLU A 270 -4.55 18.89 18.33
CA GLU A 270 -3.44 18.10 17.83
C GLU A 270 -2.92 18.73 16.54
N ALA A 271 -1.63 18.72 16.36
CA ALA A 271 -1.04 19.21 15.13
C ALA A 271 0.24 18.43 14.80
N SER A 272 0.57 18.34 13.52
CA SER A 272 1.85 17.81 13.07
C SER A 272 2.34 18.56 11.85
N ALA A 273 3.65 18.69 11.75
CA ALA A 273 4.32 19.23 10.58
C ALA A 273 5.50 18.31 10.22
N THR A 274 5.59 17.96 8.95
CA THR A 274 6.71 17.18 8.42
C THR A 274 7.35 17.91 7.26
N ALA A 275 8.68 17.99 7.28
CA ALA A 275 9.49 18.49 6.17
C ALA A 275 10.52 17.43 5.77
N SER A 276 10.69 17.23 4.47
CA SER A 276 11.65 16.27 3.90
C SER A 276 12.18 16.78 2.55
N LEU A 277 13.19 16.12 2.01
CA LEU A 277 13.68 16.43 0.66
C LEU A 277 12.62 16.20 -0.45
N LEU A 278 11.57 15.42 -0.14
CA LEU A 278 10.48 15.10 -1.07
C LEU A 278 9.28 16.04 -0.95
N GLY A 279 9.28 16.95 0.03
CA GLY A 279 8.19 17.89 0.24
C GLY A 279 7.92 18.17 1.71
N ALA A 280 6.77 18.79 1.98
CA ALA A 280 6.33 19.16 3.31
C ALA A 280 4.84 18.89 3.49
N SER A 281 4.42 18.62 4.72
CA SER A 281 3.02 18.51 5.10
C SER A 281 2.76 19.14 6.46
N ALA A 282 1.54 19.66 6.61
CA ALA A 282 1.05 20.17 7.88
C ALA A 282 -0.36 19.65 8.15
N TYR A 283 -0.64 19.34 9.39
CA TYR A 283 -1.94 18.90 9.86
C TYR A 283 -2.29 19.66 11.14
N ILE A 284 -3.55 20.07 11.24
CA ILE A 284 -4.12 20.68 12.43
C ILE A 284 -5.48 20.06 12.68
N GLY A 285 -5.67 19.54 13.88
CA GLY A 285 -6.93 19.04 14.39
C GLY A 285 -7.38 19.82 15.62
N LEU A 286 -8.64 20.22 15.65
CA LEU A 286 -9.26 20.92 16.77
C LEU A 286 -10.63 20.32 17.04
N GLY A 287 -10.99 20.17 18.31
CA GLY A 287 -12.31 19.68 18.59
C GLY A 287 -12.69 19.59 20.05
N ASN A 288 -13.93 19.24 20.24
CA ASN A 288 -14.55 18.89 21.50
C ASN A 288 -15.65 17.85 21.24
N LYS A 289 -16.40 17.44 22.27
CA LYS A 289 -17.48 16.43 22.16
C LYS A 289 -18.55 16.76 21.10
N LYS A 290 -18.76 18.01 20.72
CA LYS A 290 -19.83 18.43 19.77
C LYS A 290 -19.29 18.86 18.43
N PHE A 291 -18.11 19.39 18.38
CA PHE A 291 -17.51 19.97 17.16
C PHE A 291 -16.08 19.45 16.99
N SER A 292 -15.77 19.03 15.79
CA SER A 292 -14.43 18.57 15.41
C SER A 292 -14.09 19.09 14.03
N MET A 293 -12.88 19.57 13.84
CA MET A 293 -12.37 19.94 12.54
C MET A 293 -10.92 19.51 12.41
N SER A 294 -10.55 19.12 11.19
CA SER A 294 -9.17 18.81 10.83
C SER A 294 -8.85 19.39 9.47
N HIS A 295 -7.62 19.86 9.33
CA HIS A 295 -7.10 20.46 8.12
C HIS A 295 -5.74 19.86 7.81
N GLY A 296 -5.53 19.51 6.57
CA GLY A 296 -4.26 18.97 6.07
C GLY A 296 -3.81 19.72 4.82
N LEU A 297 -2.57 20.16 4.82
CA LEU A 297 -1.90 20.77 3.68
C LEU A 297 -0.70 19.91 3.30
N ARG A 298 -0.54 19.59 2.02
CA ARG A 298 0.59 18.85 1.51
C ARG A 298 1.19 19.55 0.30
N TYR A 299 2.50 19.63 0.31
CA TYR A 299 3.32 20.03 -0.81
C TYR A 299 4.32 18.90 -1.12
N LYS A 300 4.40 18.48 -2.37
CA LYS A 300 5.31 17.42 -2.79
C LYS A 300 6.07 17.85 -4.04
N THR A 301 7.34 17.47 -4.10
CA THR A 301 8.16 17.61 -5.29
C THR A 301 9.01 16.34 -5.46
N ASN A 302 8.93 15.72 -6.63
CA ASN A 302 9.74 14.55 -6.95
C ASN A 302 11.06 14.92 -7.66
N ARG A 303 11.40 16.21 -7.70
CA ARG A 303 12.58 16.70 -8.43
C ARG A 303 13.85 15.99 -8.00
N TYR A 304 14.02 15.74 -6.70
CA TYR A 304 15.18 15.05 -6.16
C TYR A 304 15.23 13.58 -6.60
N LEU A 305 14.10 12.87 -6.52
CA LEU A 305 14.00 11.47 -6.96
C LEU A 305 14.29 11.32 -8.46
N LEU A 306 13.73 12.20 -9.25
CA LEU A 306 13.83 12.15 -10.70
C LEU A 306 15.21 12.55 -11.22
N GLY A 307 15.98 13.31 -10.45
CA GLY A 307 17.37 13.61 -10.74
C GLY A 307 18.30 12.38 -10.68
N SER A 308 17.83 11.25 -10.14
CA SER A 308 18.58 9.99 -10.07
C SER A 308 18.17 8.97 -11.15
N LEU A 309 17.22 9.29 -12.00
CA LEU A 309 16.91 8.46 -13.15
C LEU A 309 18.08 8.49 -14.14
N GLU A 310 18.37 7.36 -14.77
CA GLU A 310 19.33 7.32 -15.88
C GLU A 310 18.85 8.15 -17.07
N THR A 311 17.53 8.27 -17.26
CA THR A 311 16.92 9.23 -18.19
C THR A 311 17.07 10.63 -17.63
N THR A 312 18.17 11.28 -17.97
CA THR A 312 18.40 12.66 -17.54
C THR A 312 17.35 13.59 -18.14
N GLY A 313 16.75 14.43 -17.31
CA GLY A 313 15.76 15.41 -17.72
C GLY A 313 15.64 16.53 -16.69
N GLU A 314 15.12 17.68 -17.10
CA GLU A 314 14.71 18.71 -16.16
C GLU A 314 13.27 18.45 -15.75
N TYR A 315 13.13 17.77 -14.62
CA TYR A 315 11.83 17.52 -14.03
C TYR A 315 11.51 18.59 -12.99
N ARG A 316 10.37 19.22 -13.12
CA ARG A 316 9.87 20.22 -12.17
C ARG A 316 8.43 19.91 -11.76
N PRO A 317 8.18 18.73 -11.14
CA PRO A 317 6.87 18.41 -10.60
C PRO A 317 6.60 19.24 -9.35
N ASN A 318 5.37 19.68 -9.22
CA ASN A 318 4.91 20.51 -8.11
C ASN A 318 3.46 20.15 -7.80
N PHE A 319 3.24 19.56 -6.64
CA PHE A 319 1.95 19.06 -6.21
C PHE A 319 1.54 19.76 -4.92
N LEU A 320 0.38 20.39 -4.92
CA LEU A 320 -0.21 21.05 -3.77
C LEU A 320 -1.61 20.54 -3.54
N ASP A 321 -1.92 20.19 -2.29
CA ASP A 321 -3.23 19.71 -1.91
C ASP A 321 -3.58 20.26 -0.52
N TYR A 322 -4.84 20.75 -0.39
CA TYR A 322 -5.44 21.16 0.87
C TYR A 322 -6.72 20.40 1.09
N GLN A 323 -6.87 19.83 2.28
CA GLN A 323 -8.06 19.09 2.68
C GLN A 323 -8.59 19.59 4.02
N THR A 324 -9.91 19.50 4.17
CA THR A 324 -10.61 19.80 5.41
C THR A 324 -11.66 18.74 5.70
N TYR A 325 -11.81 18.39 6.97
CA TYR A 325 -12.91 17.59 7.47
C TYR A 325 -13.50 18.27 8.71
N ILE A 326 -14.78 18.54 8.68
CA ILE A 326 -15.54 19.19 9.75
C ILE A 326 -16.69 18.28 10.14
N SER A 327 -16.84 18.02 11.43
CA SER A 327 -17.92 17.23 11.99
C SER A 327 -18.58 17.99 13.13
N TYR A 328 -19.90 18.15 13.06
CA TYR A 328 -20.73 18.78 14.08
C TYR A 328 -21.80 17.84 14.59
N THR A 329 -21.76 17.55 15.89
CA THR A 329 -22.70 16.67 16.57
C THR A 329 -23.41 17.46 17.67
N PRO A 330 -24.46 18.21 17.35
CA PRO A 330 -25.16 19.06 18.31
C PRO A 330 -25.74 18.28 19.48
N ASN A 331 -26.15 17.04 19.23
CA ASN A 331 -26.67 16.11 20.22
C ASN A 331 -26.40 14.65 19.75
N GLN A 332 -26.72 13.65 20.57
CA GLN A 332 -26.50 12.23 20.26
C GLN A 332 -27.28 11.71 19.04
N ARG A 333 -28.28 12.45 18.56
CA ARG A 333 -29.16 12.03 17.45
C ARG A 333 -28.74 12.56 16.08
N TRP A 334 -27.98 13.64 16.02
CA TRP A 334 -27.61 14.29 14.77
C TRP A 334 -26.11 14.47 14.63
N THR A 335 -25.60 14.11 13.48
CA THR A 335 -24.22 14.40 13.07
C THR A 335 -24.23 14.97 11.67
N VAL A 336 -23.53 16.08 11.48
CA VAL A 336 -23.34 16.74 10.18
C VAL A 336 -21.85 16.73 9.90
N ASP A 337 -21.47 16.19 8.74
CA ASP A 337 -20.08 16.12 8.30
C ASP A 337 -19.88 16.87 7.00
N PHE A 338 -18.72 17.48 6.85
CA PHE A 338 -18.26 18.11 5.61
C PHE A 338 -16.81 17.71 5.34
N ILE A 339 -16.51 17.28 4.11
CA ILE A 339 -15.15 17.07 3.62
C ILE A 339 -14.96 17.93 2.39
N GLY A 340 -13.83 18.62 2.30
CA GLY A 340 -13.42 19.40 1.15
C GLY A 340 -11.98 19.09 0.76
N ASN A 341 -11.69 19.06 -0.54
CA ASN A 341 -10.35 18.93 -1.09
C ASN A 341 -10.17 19.87 -2.27
N ILE A 342 -9.04 20.55 -2.30
CA ILE A 342 -8.56 21.35 -3.43
C ILE A 342 -7.15 20.89 -3.72
N SER A 343 -6.90 20.45 -4.95
CA SER A 343 -5.56 20.06 -5.37
C SER A 343 -5.18 20.64 -6.71
N GLU A 344 -3.91 20.99 -6.83
CA GLU A 344 -3.32 21.50 -8.06
C GLU A 344 -1.97 20.81 -8.26
N ASN A 345 -1.83 20.12 -9.39
CA ASN A 345 -0.64 19.36 -9.74
C ASN A 345 -0.10 19.90 -11.06
N HIS A 346 1.16 20.30 -11.03
CA HIS A 346 1.91 20.73 -12.22
C HIS A 346 3.04 19.75 -12.48
N TYR A 347 3.14 19.34 -13.70
CA TYR A 347 4.26 18.54 -14.18
C TYR A 347 4.89 19.23 -15.38
N ASN A 348 6.13 19.63 -15.23
CA ASN A 348 6.92 20.18 -16.32
C ASN A 348 8.13 19.26 -16.53
N PHE A 349 8.28 18.78 -17.72
CA PHE A 349 9.39 17.92 -18.11
C PHE A 349 10.06 18.47 -19.36
N LYS A 350 11.37 18.55 -19.32
CA LYS A 350 12.23 18.84 -20.46
C LYS A 350 13.23 17.71 -20.57
N PRO A 351 13.13 16.84 -21.58
CA PRO A 351 14.07 15.77 -21.77
C PRO A 351 15.48 16.30 -22.00
N LYS A 352 16.48 15.55 -21.55
CA LYS A 352 17.89 15.78 -21.85
C LYS A 352 18.46 14.60 -22.59
N ASP A 353 19.52 14.85 -23.31
CA ASP A 353 20.27 13.84 -24.03
C ASP A 353 20.71 12.73 -23.07
N ARG A 354 20.66 11.51 -23.55
CA ARG A 354 21.05 10.32 -22.78
C ARG A 354 21.83 9.35 -23.61
N GLU A 355 22.64 8.55 -22.90
CA GLU A 355 23.30 7.37 -23.43
C GLU A 355 23.00 6.19 -22.50
N THR A 356 22.58 5.05 -23.04
CA THR A 356 22.28 3.85 -22.31
C THR A 356 22.96 2.67 -22.97
N SER A 357 23.80 1.95 -22.21
CA SER A 357 24.39 0.69 -22.67
C SER A 357 23.50 -0.49 -22.24
N PHE A 358 23.30 -1.45 -23.12
CA PHE A 358 22.48 -2.63 -22.88
C PHE A 358 22.97 -3.83 -23.71
N GLY A 359 22.50 -5.03 -23.37
CA GLY A 359 22.90 -6.27 -24.03
C GLY A 359 23.58 -7.26 -23.09
N THR A 360 24.36 -8.16 -23.64
CA THR A 360 25.14 -9.16 -22.91
C THR A 360 26.60 -8.73 -22.82
N MET A 361 27.42 -9.41 -21.99
CA MET A 361 28.86 -9.14 -21.91
C MET A 361 29.59 -9.35 -23.24
N GLU A 362 29.02 -10.16 -24.14
CA GLU A 362 29.60 -10.46 -25.47
C GLU A 362 28.99 -9.64 -26.60
N ASP A 363 27.88 -8.92 -26.33
CA ASP A 363 27.14 -8.16 -27.34
C ASP A 363 26.54 -6.91 -26.68
N VAL A 364 27.37 -5.88 -26.45
CA VAL A 364 26.98 -4.61 -25.81
C VAL A 364 26.67 -3.58 -26.88
N LYS A 365 25.47 -2.99 -26.79
CA LYS A 365 25.02 -1.89 -27.64
C LYS A 365 24.97 -0.60 -26.83
N SER A 366 25.26 0.51 -27.49
CA SER A 366 25.09 1.88 -26.96
C SER A 366 23.95 2.56 -27.70
N PHE A 367 22.98 3.05 -26.94
CA PHE A 367 21.86 3.83 -27.45
C PHE A 367 21.96 5.27 -26.97
N LYS A 368 22.19 6.20 -27.90
CA LYS A 368 22.27 7.64 -27.65
C LYS A 368 21.04 8.33 -28.19
N VAL A 369 20.43 9.23 -27.42
CA VAL A 369 19.31 10.05 -27.86
C VAL A 369 19.57 11.50 -27.53
N TYR A 370 19.40 12.35 -28.54
CA TYR A 370 19.40 13.81 -28.39
C TYR A 370 17.95 14.26 -28.42
N PHE A 371 17.53 14.97 -27.39
CA PHE A 371 16.16 15.41 -27.24
C PHE A 371 16.00 16.91 -27.38
N ASP A 372 14.88 17.31 -27.95
CA ASP A 372 14.36 18.68 -27.89
C ASP A 372 12.88 18.68 -27.55
N GLY A 373 12.38 19.79 -26.99
CA GLY A 373 10.99 19.94 -26.66
C GLY A 373 10.69 19.95 -25.17
N GLN A 374 9.41 19.83 -24.83
CA GLN A 374 8.92 19.88 -23.45
C GLN A 374 7.54 19.26 -23.30
N GLU A 375 7.24 18.85 -22.09
CA GLU A 375 5.92 18.44 -21.60
C GLU A 375 5.46 19.36 -20.47
N LYS A 376 4.20 19.77 -20.50
CA LYS A 376 3.56 20.62 -19.47
C LYS A 376 2.17 20.13 -19.20
N ASP A 377 2.01 19.52 -18.04
CA ASP A 377 0.73 19.01 -17.60
C ASP A 377 0.23 19.77 -16.36
N VAL A 378 -1.06 19.98 -16.34
CA VAL A 378 -1.75 20.67 -15.24
C VAL A 378 -3.03 19.92 -14.90
N PHE A 379 -3.17 19.55 -13.63
CA PHE A 379 -4.34 18.86 -13.12
C PHE A 379 -4.88 19.64 -11.92
N ARG A 380 -6.14 20.10 -12.02
CA ARG A 380 -6.83 20.81 -10.97
C ARG A 380 -8.06 20.05 -10.56
N THR A 381 -8.16 19.73 -9.27
CA THR A 381 -9.30 18.99 -8.72
C THR A 381 -9.92 19.74 -7.57
N LEU A 382 -11.24 19.83 -7.60
CA LEU A 382 -12.08 20.30 -6.51
C LEU A 382 -13.04 19.18 -6.13
N PHE A 383 -13.03 18.78 -4.86
CA PHE A 383 -13.94 17.78 -4.33
C PHE A 383 -14.57 18.29 -3.04
N GLY A 384 -15.86 18.08 -2.92
CA GLY A 384 -16.60 18.42 -1.72
C GLY A 384 -17.68 17.40 -1.42
N THR A 385 -17.91 17.11 -0.15
CA THR A 385 -19.02 16.25 0.31
C THR A 385 -19.63 16.79 1.58
N ALA A 386 -20.94 16.70 1.68
CA ALA A 386 -21.68 16.98 2.89
C ALA A 386 -22.54 15.77 3.25
N SER A 387 -22.63 15.45 4.53
CA SER A 387 -23.52 14.39 4.99
C SER A 387 -24.26 14.76 6.29
N ILE A 388 -25.47 14.26 6.41
CA ILE A 388 -26.29 14.39 7.61
C ILE A 388 -26.67 12.97 8.05
N THR A 389 -26.31 12.63 9.27
CA THR A 389 -26.68 11.36 9.90
C THR A 389 -27.68 11.61 11.02
N ARG A 390 -28.79 10.89 11.01
CA ARG A 390 -29.76 10.86 12.09
C ARG A 390 -29.75 9.47 12.74
N SER A 391 -29.45 9.42 14.02
CA SER A 391 -29.57 8.24 14.87
C SER A 391 -30.96 8.27 15.54
N PHE A 392 -31.81 7.30 15.19
CA PHE A 392 -33.13 7.14 15.82
C PHE A 392 -32.99 6.41 17.15
N SER A 393 -32.05 5.47 17.21
CA SER A 393 -31.60 4.76 18.38
C SER A 393 -30.11 4.42 18.23
N ASP A 394 -29.51 3.79 19.22
CA ASP A 394 -28.12 3.32 19.12
C ASP A 394 -27.95 2.26 18.01
N SER A 395 -29.04 1.56 17.69
CA SER A 395 -29.10 0.50 16.69
C SER A 395 -29.57 0.94 15.31
N THR A 396 -30.26 2.09 15.16
CA THR A 396 -30.85 2.51 13.87
C THR A 396 -30.39 3.89 13.46
N LYS A 397 -29.81 3.98 12.26
CA LYS A 397 -29.27 5.23 11.70
C LYS A 397 -29.65 5.38 10.23
N ILE A 398 -29.88 6.63 9.84
CA ILE A 398 -30.04 7.01 8.44
C ILE A 398 -29.01 8.12 8.15
N LYS A 399 -28.26 7.97 7.06
CA LYS A 399 -27.29 8.94 6.59
C LYS A 399 -27.65 9.35 5.17
N PHE A 400 -27.86 10.66 4.98
CA PHE A 400 -27.92 11.26 3.65
C PHE A 400 -26.58 11.91 3.35
N LEU A 401 -26.09 11.74 2.13
CA LEU A 401 -24.80 12.20 1.69
C LEU A 401 -24.89 12.77 0.28
N THR A 402 -24.25 13.91 0.06
CA THR A 402 -24.06 14.48 -1.27
C THR A 402 -22.58 14.73 -1.50
N SER A 403 -22.10 14.49 -2.72
CA SER A 403 -20.72 14.78 -3.12
C SER A 403 -20.69 15.43 -4.50
N ALA A 404 -19.72 16.30 -4.70
CA ALA A 404 -19.42 16.92 -5.99
C ALA A 404 -17.91 16.83 -6.25
N PHE A 405 -17.57 16.39 -7.45
CA PHE A 405 -16.20 16.28 -7.95
C PHE A 405 -16.09 17.05 -9.26
N HIS A 406 -15.09 17.91 -9.36
CA HIS A 406 -14.74 18.63 -10.57
C HIS A 406 -13.25 18.50 -10.84
N THR A 407 -12.87 18.11 -12.04
CA THR A 407 -11.46 18.12 -12.47
C THR A 407 -11.31 18.79 -13.83
N LYS A 408 -10.20 19.52 -13.98
CA LYS A 408 -9.69 20.00 -15.25
C LYS A 408 -8.28 19.48 -15.43
N GLU A 409 -8.05 18.79 -16.54
CA GLU A 409 -6.79 18.20 -16.88
C GLU A 409 -6.32 18.75 -18.23
N LYS A 410 -5.04 19.07 -18.29
CA LYS A 410 -4.35 19.48 -19.51
C LYS A 410 -3.04 18.70 -19.59
N GLU A 411 -2.87 17.96 -20.67
CA GLU A 411 -1.60 17.32 -21.04
C GLU A 411 -1.15 17.93 -22.35
N ALA A 412 0.05 18.51 -22.38
CA ALA A 412 0.55 19.18 -23.58
C ALA A 412 2.05 18.93 -23.73
N TYR A 413 2.43 18.18 -24.74
CA TYR A 413 3.82 17.95 -25.05
C TYR A 413 4.12 18.09 -26.54
N ASP A 414 5.35 18.50 -26.79
CA ASP A 414 6.06 18.47 -28.07
C ASP A 414 7.44 17.94 -27.74
N ILE A 415 7.75 16.72 -28.14
CA ILE A 415 9.03 16.06 -27.88
C ILE A 415 9.56 15.51 -29.19
N GLN A 416 10.76 15.92 -29.53
CA GLN A 416 11.53 15.39 -30.62
C GLN A 416 12.75 14.65 -30.08
N GLY A 417 13.07 13.49 -30.65
CA GLY A 417 14.27 12.74 -30.33
C GLY A 417 14.98 12.30 -31.60
N GLN A 418 16.31 12.46 -31.61
CA GLN A 418 17.20 11.88 -32.60
C GLN A 418 18.06 10.83 -31.90
N TYR A 419 18.09 9.60 -32.41
CA TYR A 419 18.81 8.54 -31.75
C TYR A 419 19.84 7.86 -32.65
N TRP A 420 20.87 7.31 -32.02
CA TRP A 420 21.89 6.46 -32.57
C TRP A 420 21.97 5.18 -31.79
N LEU A 421 22.05 4.07 -32.53
CA LEU A 421 22.29 2.75 -31.99
C LEU A 421 23.63 2.26 -32.50
N ASP A 422 24.60 2.13 -31.61
CA ASP A 422 25.97 1.73 -31.93
C ASP A 422 26.30 0.38 -31.33
N ASP A 423 27.08 -0.44 -32.07
CA ASP A 423 27.75 -1.59 -31.50
C ASP A 423 29.04 -1.14 -30.82
N THR A 424 29.18 -1.43 -29.51
CA THR A 424 30.32 -0.96 -28.74
C THR A 424 31.59 -1.75 -29.04
N GLN A 425 31.50 -2.95 -29.62
CA GLN A 425 32.65 -3.79 -29.94
C GLN A 425 33.23 -3.50 -31.32
N SER A 426 32.36 -3.38 -32.33
CA SER A 426 32.75 -3.06 -33.68
C SER A 426 32.85 -1.56 -33.93
N SER A 427 32.27 -0.74 -33.05
CA SER A 427 32.09 0.70 -33.28
C SER A 427 31.26 1.03 -34.53
N GLU A 428 30.47 0.08 -34.99
CA GLU A 428 29.55 0.27 -36.12
C GLU A 428 28.25 0.93 -35.66
N ASN A 429 27.77 1.89 -36.45
CA ASN A 429 26.46 2.46 -36.29
C ASN A 429 25.41 1.49 -36.86
N LEU A 430 24.56 0.96 -35.99
CA LEU A 430 23.51 -0.02 -36.31
C LEU A 430 22.20 0.62 -36.71
N GLY A 431 21.98 1.88 -36.34
CA GLY A 431 20.73 2.55 -36.62
C GLY A 431 20.72 4.01 -36.19
N VAL A 432 20.09 4.82 -37.01
CA VAL A 432 19.82 6.24 -36.74
C VAL A 432 18.36 6.50 -37.00
N GLY A 433 17.73 7.28 -36.13
CA GLY A 433 16.32 7.61 -36.32
C GLY A 433 15.91 8.91 -35.66
N THR A 434 14.82 9.44 -36.15
CA THR A 434 14.20 10.65 -35.61
C THR A 434 12.72 10.36 -35.35
N TYR A 435 12.21 10.86 -34.22
CA TYR A 435 10.80 10.85 -33.94
C TYR A 435 10.33 12.18 -33.38
N MET A 436 9.05 12.46 -33.56
CA MET A 436 8.37 13.61 -33.00
C MET A 436 7.03 13.18 -32.45
N GLU A 437 6.79 13.47 -31.18
CA GLU A 437 5.55 13.22 -30.48
C GLU A 437 4.88 14.54 -30.10
N HIS A 438 3.58 14.65 -30.39
CA HIS A 438 2.77 15.81 -30.09
C HIS A 438 1.47 15.40 -29.41
N ALA A 439 1.11 16.10 -28.36
CA ALA A 439 -0.22 15.98 -27.76
C ALA A 439 -0.75 17.29 -27.23
N ARG A 440 -2.06 17.46 -27.38
CA ARG A 440 -2.89 18.51 -26.77
C ARG A 440 -4.17 17.87 -26.28
N ASN A 441 -4.14 17.42 -25.03
CA ASN A 441 -5.24 16.71 -24.41
C ASN A 441 -5.85 17.54 -23.29
N TYR A 442 -7.17 17.66 -23.31
CA TYR A 442 -7.95 18.40 -22.34
C TYR A 442 -9.11 17.52 -21.86
N LEU A 443 -9.27 17.45 -20.56
CA LEU A 443 -10.40 16.77 -19.91
C LEU A 443 -11.04 17.72 -18.92
N THR A 444 -12.37 17.74 -18.92
CA THR A 444 -13.17 18.29 -17.81
C THR A 444 -14.16 17.23 -17.40
N ALA A 445 -14.18 16.88 -16.13
CA ALA A 445 -15.15 15.93 -15.59
C ALA A 445 -15.84 16.52 -14.35
N ASP A 446 -17.18 16.49 -14.40
CA ASP A 446 -18.08 16.88 -13.34
C ASP A 446 -18.89 15.67 -12.90
N VAL A 447 -18.79 15.28 -11.62
CA VAL A 447 -19.54 14.17 -11.06
C VAL A 447 -20.25 14.61 -9.79
N ILE A 448 -21.56 14.48 -9.78
CA ILE A 448 -22.39 14.79 -8.60
C ILE A 448 -23.08 13.51 -8.15
N SER A 449 -23.06 13.23 -6.87
CA SER A 449 -23.69 12.03 -6.30
C SER A 449 -24.54 12.36 -5.08
N PHE A 450 -25.69 11.72 -5.00
CA PHE A 450 -26.59 11.72 -3.84
C PHE A 450 -26.72 10.29 -3.34
N LYS A 451 -26.49 10.05 -2.05
CA LYS A 451 -26.52 8.72 -1.45
C LYS A 451 -27.33 8.74 -0.16
N LEU A 452 -28.22 7.77 -0.02
CA LEU A 452 -28.98 7.51 1.20
C LEU A 452 -28.57 6.13 1.74
N ILE A 453 -28.18 6.08 3.01
CA ILE A 453 -27.75 4.84 3.69
C ILE A 453 -28.64 4.67 4.93
N GLY A 454 -29.28 3.51 5.05
CA GLY A 454 -29.96 3.07 6.26
C GLY A 454 -29.21 1.91 6.89
N SER A 455 -28.98 1.94 8.20
CA SER A 455 -28.38 0.84 8.94
C SER A 455 -29.20 0.50 10.18
N HIS A 456 -29.34 -0.80 10.43
CA HIS A 456 -30.02 -1.33 11.62
C HIS A 456 -29.25 -2.50 12.18
N LYS A 457 -28.84 -2.37 13.44
CA LYS A 457 -28.03 -3.37 14.14
C LYS A 457 -28.84 -3.99 15.27
N THR A 458 -28.86 -5.30 15.30
CA THR A 458 -29.42 -6.10 16.41
C THR A 458 -28.31 -6.97 17.00
N ARG A 459 -28.63 -7.80 17.98
CA ARG A 459 -27.67 -8.74 18.56
C ARG A 459 -27.04 -9.70 17.51
N HIS A 460 -27.82 -10.11 16.51
CA HIS A 460 -27.42 -11.12 15.53
C HIS A 460 -27.27 -10.57 14.13
N HIS A 461 -27.98 -9.50 13.77
CA HIS A 461 -28.03 -8.92 12.44
C HIS A 461 -27.44 -7.51 12.40
N ASP A 462 -26.68 -7.21 11.36
CA ASP A 462 -26.21 -5.87 11.03
C ASP A 462 -26.60 -5.60 9.58
N VAL A 463 -27.82 -5.04 9.42
CA VAL A 463 -28.43 -4.80 8.11
C VAL A 463 -28.07 -3.40 7.63
N GLU A 464 -27.61 -3.29 6.40
CA GLU A 464 -27.35 -2.01 5.73
C GLU A 464 -27.95 -1.99 4.34
N ALA A 465 -28.64 -0.92 4.01
CA ALA A 465 -29.19 -0.66 2.68
C ALA A 465 -28.76 0.73 2.19
N GLY A 466 -28.53 0.86 0.91
CA GLY A 466 -28.15 2.14 0.31
C GLY A 466 -28.77 2.35 -1.07
N LEU A 467 -29.06 3.61 -1.38
CA LEU A 467 -29.51 4.07 -2.68
C LEU A 467 -28.61 5.22 -3.11
N THR A 468 -28.07 5.16 -4.33
CA THR A 468 -27.18 6.20 -4.89
C THR A 468 -27.74 6.66 -6.25
N TYR A 469 -27.78 7.95 -6.45
CA TYR A 469 -27.99 8.58 -7.76
C TYR A 469 -26.75 9.40 -8.09
N LYS A 470 -26.12 9.15 -9.26
CA LYS A 470 -24.89 9.79 -9.71
C LYS A 470 -25.11 10.37 -11.10
N THR A 471 -24.67 11.62 -11.32
CA THR A 471 -24.61 12.23 -12.64
C THR A 471 -23.15 12.46 -13.02
N GLU A 472 -22.83 12.19 -14.27
CA GLU A 472 -21.49 12.32 -14.83
C GLU A 472 -21.56 13.16 -16.11
N HIS A 473 -20.74 14.19 -16.18
CA HIS A 473 -20.55 15.00 -17.38
C HIS A 473 -19.05 15.09 -17.68
N ILE A 474 -18.61 14.42 -18.72
CA ILE A 474 -17.20 14.34 -19.09
C ILE A 474 -17.01 14.89 -20.49
N LYS A 475 -16.23 15.96 -20.58
CA LYS A 475 -15.82 16.59 -21.85
C LYS A 475 -14.36 16.27 -22.10
N GLU A 476 -14.10 15.66 -23.22
CA GLU A 476 -12.78 15.30 -23.66
C GLU A 476 -12.48 15.91 -25.00
N GLN A 477 -11.26 16.44 -25.14
CA GLN A 477 -10.70 16.87 -26.39
C GLN A 477 -9.25 16.39 -26.45
N SER A 478 -8.92 15.53 -27.42
CA SER A 478 -7.56 15.04 -27.64
C SER A 478 -7.15 15.28 -29.07
N LYS A 479 -5.91 15.70 -29.24
CA LYS A 479 -5.24 15.80 -30.53
C LYS A 479 -3.80 15.34 -30.35
N GLU A 480 -3.52 14.16 -30.89
CA GLU A 480 -2.22 13.52 -30.79
C GLU A 480 -1.74 13.13 -32.17
N TYR A 481 -0.44 13.23 -32.40
CA TYR A 481 0.21 12.61 -33.55
C TYR A 481 1.65 12.21 -33.19
N GLU A 482 2.14 11.21 -33.93
CA GLU A 482 3.51 10.75 -33.88
C GLU A 482 4.07 10.60 -35.28
N MET A 483 5.24 11.18 -35.49
CA MET A 483 5.99 11.09 -36.73
C MET A 483 7.30 10.39 -36.46
N ARG A 484 7.69 9.48 -37.38
CA ARG A 484 8.97 8.77 -37.26
C ARG A 484 9.58 8.58 -38.63
N ASP A 485 10.90 8.48 -38.70
CA ASP A 485 11.56 7.90 -39.84
C ASP A 485 11.57 6.37 -39.78
N SER A 486 12.06 5.70 -40.79
CA SER A 486 11.98 4.26 -40.91
C SER A 486 12.94 3.48 -40.00
N SER A 487 13.97 4.10 -39.48
CA SER A 487 14.94 3.37 -38.63
C SER A 487 14.32 2.91 -37.31
N GLY A 488 13.15 3.40 -36.94
CA GLY A 488 12.41 2.92 -35.80
C GLY A 488 11.38 1.83 -36.09
N TYR A 489 11.08 1.54 -37.37
CA TYR A 489 10.04 0.62 -37.78
C TYR A 489 10.38 0.01 -39.12
N SER A 490 10.04 -1.24 -39.34
CA SER A 490 10.25 -2.00 -40.60
C SER A 490 9.40 -1.49 -41.74
N VAL A 491 9.48 -0.21 -42.08
CA VAL A 491 8.68 0.41 -43.13
C VAL A 491 9.66 1.03 -44.13
N PRO A 492 9.44 0.90 -45.44
CA PRO A 492 10.20 1.66 -46.45
C PRO A 492 10.13 3.17 -46.13
N HIS A 493 11.26 3.84 -46.10
CA HIS A 493 11.30 5.28 -45.79
C HIS A 493 11.91 6.11 -46.89
N THR A 494 11.62 7.37 -46.79
CA THR A 494 12.30 8.41 -47.58
C THR A 494 13.27 9.13 -46.64
N ALA A 495 14.51 9.34 -47.07
CA ALA A 495 15.57 9.92 -46.22
C ALA A 495 15.34 11.40 -45.90
N ASP A 496 14.36 12.02 -46.49
CA ASP A 496 14.13 13.47 -46.49
C ASP A 496 12.88 13.92 -45.73
N ARG A 497 12.13 12.97 -45.11
CA ARG A 497 10.94 13.30 -44.34
C ARG A 497 10.65 12.29 -43.18
N LEU A 498 9.93 12.76 -42.17
CA LEU A 498 9.33 11.93 -41.13
C LEU A 498 7.93 11.49 -41.59
N ASP A 499 7.64 10.22 -41.46
CA ASP A 499 6.32 9.68 -41.76
C ASP A 499 5.38 9.76 -40.58
N LEU A 500 4.11 10.12 -40.86
CA LEU A 500 3.05 10.13 -39.86
C LEU A 500 2.60 8.70 -39.60
N ILE A 501 2.92 8.17 -38.40
CA ILE A 501 2.66 6.78 -38.04
C ILE A 501 1.47 6.60 -37.10
N TYR A 502 1.11 7.66 -36.37
CA TYR A 502 0.00 7.65 -35.44
C TYR A 502 -0.71 8.99 -35.42
N THR A 503 -2.02 8.95 -35.38
CA THR A 503 -2.88 10.12 -35.12
C THR A 503 -4.03 9.71 -34.19
N LEU A 504 -4.47 10.62 -33.35
CA LEU A 504 -5.71 10.48 -32.58
C LEU A 504 -6.38 11.84 -32.46
N VAL A 505 -7.62 11.93 -32.92
CA VAL A 505 -8.47 13.08 -32.68
C VAL A 505 -9.71 12.61 -31.92
N ALA A 506 -9.95 13.19 -30.75
CA ALA A 506 -11.15 12.93 -29.96
C ALA A 506 -11.83 14.23 -29.57
N LYS A 507 -13.15 14.27 -29.67
CA LYS A 507 -14.00 15.36 -29.18
C LYS A 507 -15.30 14.77 -28.64
N ASN A 508 -15.27 14.34 -27.39
CA ASN A 508 -16.35 13.60 -26.75
C ASN A 508 -17.04 14.45 -25.69
N ASP A 509 -18.35 14.35 -25.58
CA ASP A 509 -19.19 14.96 -24.54
C ASP A 509 -20.11 13.88 -23.98
N ILE A 510 -19.71 13.27 -22.86
CA ILE A 510 -20.39 12.15 -22.24
C ILE A 510 -21.26 12.70 -21.10
N LYS A 511 -22.57 12.51 -21.21
CA LYS A 511 -23.56 12.81 -20.16
C LYS A 511 -24.25 11.53 -19.78
N SER A 512 -24.12 11.11 -18.53
CA SER A 512 -24.72 9.88 -18.05
C SER A 512 -25.25 10.01 -16.64
N HIS A 513 -26.17 9.11 -16.31
CA HIS A 513 -26.74 8.93 -14.97
C HIS A 513 -26.59 7.48 -14.54
N ARG A 514 -26.31 7.30 -13.24
CA ARG A 514 -26.27 5.98 -12.62
C ARG A 514 -27.22 5.94 -11.45
N ILE A 515 -28.01 4.88 -11.36
CA ILE A 515 -28.83 4.57 -10.19
C ILE A 515 -28.33 3.25 -9.64
N GLU A 516 -27.95 3.24 -8.38
CA GLU A 516 -27.39 2.08 -7.72
C GLU A 516 -28.12 1.86 -6.39
N ALA A 517 -28.42 0.62 -6.09
CA ALA A 517 -29.00 0.22 -4.82
C ALA A 517 -28.29 -1.01 -4.27
N TYR A 518 -28.14 -1.12 -2.96
CA TYR A 518 -27.66 -2.33 -2.33
C TYR A 518 -28.43 -2.62 -1.06
N LEU A 519 -28.48 -3.91 -0.74
CA LEU A 519 -28.97 -4.45 0.52
C LEU A 519 -28.02 -5.54 0.97
N GLN A 520 -27.56 -5.47 2.21
CA GLN A 520 -26.71 -6.48 2.82
C GLN A 520 -27.05 -6.71 4.28
N ASP A 521 -26.75 -7.91 4.77
CA ASP A 521 -26.85 -8.28 6.17
C ASP A 521 -25.61 -9.05 6.62
N THR A 522 -25.17 -8.77 7.83
CA THR A 522 -24.14 -9.56 8.52
C THR A 522 -24.78 -10.29 9.70
N TYR A 523 -25.06 -11.57 9.49
CA TYR A 523 -25.69 -12.43 10.48
C TYR A 523 -24.66 -13.20 11.30
N LYS A 524 -24.69 -13.03 12.62
CA LYS A 524 -23.80 -13.68 13.58
C LYS A 524 -24.57 -14.68 14.44
N PHE A 525 -24.12 -15.92 14.43
CA PHE A 525 -24.75 -16.98 15.22
C PHE A 525 -23.72 -17.99 15.73
N ALA A 526 -24.09 -18.74 16.75
CA ALA A 526 -23.28 -19.82 17.30
C ALA A 526 -24.06 -21.14 17.23
N LYS A 527 -23.34 -22.23 16.92
CA LYS A 527 -23.86 -23.59 16.98
C LYS A 527 -22.91 -24.43 17.84
N GLY A 528 -23.31 -24.67 19.10
CA GLY A 528 -22.39 -25.15 20.11
C GLY A 528 -21.29 -24.13 20.38
N GLU A 529 -20.03 -24.55 20.32
CA GLU A 529 -18.87 -23.68 20.48
C GLU A 529 -18.31 -23.19 19.13
N ASN A 530 -18.97 -23.48 18.01
CA ASN A 530 -18.64 -22.94 16.70
C ASN A 530 -19.32 -21.58 16.52
N TYR A 531 -18.56 -20.56 16.09
CA TYR A 531 -19.08 -19.22 15.81
C TYR A 531 -19.05 -18.96 14.31
N PHE A 532 -20.18 -18.51 13.80
CA PHE A 532 -20.38 -18.21 12.40
C PHE A 532 -20.67 -16.73 12.20
N THR A 533 -20.05 -16.14 11.19
CA THR A 533 -20.42 -14.83 10.67
C THR A 533 -20.73 -15.01 9.20
N LEU A 534 -21.98 -14.78 8.80
CA LEU A 534 -22.44 -14.84 7.42
C LEU A 534 -22.72 -13.40 6.96
N ASN A 535 -22.02 -12.95 5.92
CA ASN A 535 -22.35 -11.70 5.25
C ASN A 535 -22.89 -12.02 3.86
N TYR A 536 -24.04 -11.47 3.53
CA TYR A 536 -24.67 -11.65 2.22
C TYR A 536 -25.38 -10.39 1.79
N GLY A 537 -25.45 -10.17 0.51
CA GLY A 537 -26.08 -8.99 -0.05
C GLY A 537 -26.18 -9.02 -1.56
N VAL A 538 -26.90 -8.07 -2.07
CA VAL A 538 -27.08 -7.84 -3.50
C VAL A 538 -26.92 -6.37 -3.81
N ARG A 539 -26.29 -6.08 -4.93
CA ARG A 539 -26.19 -4.72 -5.50
C ARG A 539 -26.84 -4.71 -6.87
N LEU A 540 -27.59 -3.67 -7.14
CA LEU A 540 -28.21 -3.36 -8.43
C LEU A 540 -27.61 -2.06 -8.94
N ALA A 541 -27.29 -1.97 -10.21
CA ALA A 541 -26.87 -0.73 -10.85
C ALA A 541 -27.45 -0.63 -12.25
N ASN A 542 -27.91 0.57 -12.60
CA ASN A 542 -28.36 0.92 -13.94
C ASN A 542 -27.57 2.11 -14.43
N TRP A 543 -27.07 2.03 -15.66
CA TRP A 543 -26.30 3.08 -16.30
C TRP A 543 -26.98 3.57 -17.59
N SER A 544 -27.26 4.85 -17.69
CA SER A 544 -28.02 5.42 -18.81
C SER A 544 -27.23 5.49 -20.11
N PHE A 545 -25.89 5.49 -20.07
CA PHE A 545 -25.01 5.59 -21.24
C PHE A 545 -25.24 4.41 -22.19
N ASN A 546 -25.12 3.19 -21.69
CA ASN A 546 -25.33 1.96 -22.48
C ASN A 546 -26.62 1.22 -22.14
N LYS A 547 -27.49 1.80 -21.28
CA LYS A 547 -28.76 1.24 -20.80
C LYS A 547 -28.61 -0.12 -20.09
N GLU A 548 -27.41 -0.41 -19.58
CA GLU A 548 -27.12 -1.66 -18.90
C GLU A 548 -27.68 -1.67 -17.48
N THR A 549 -28.29 -2.80 -17.11
CA THR A 549 -28.68 -3.09 -15.73
C THR A 549 -27.94 -4.32 -15.26
N ILE A 550 -27.23 -4.21 -14.16
CA ILE A 550 -26.43 -5.27 -13.56
C ILE A 550 -26.93 -5.64 -12.18
N VAL A 551 -26.77 -6.94 -11.85
CA VAL A 551 -27.11 -7.52 -10.54
C VAL A 551 -25.89 -8.22 -9.99
N SER A 552 -25.44 -7.83 -8.82
CA SER A 552 -24.19 -8.29 -8.21
C SER A 552 -24.47 -8.95 -6.84
N PRO A 553 -24.86 -10.22 -6.79
CA PRO A 553 -24.97 -10.97 -5.54
C PRO A 553 -23.59 -11.29 -4.99
N ARG A 554 -23.44 -11.18 -3.67
CA ARG A 554 -22.20 -11.46 -2.93
C ARG A 554 -22.52 -12.14 -1.62
N ALA A 555 -21.67 -13.10 -1.22
CA ALA A 555 -21.79 -13.77 0.05
C ALA A 555 -20.42 -14.16 0.60
N SER A 556 -20.27 -14.10 1.91
CA SER A 556 -19.12 -14.65 2.61
C SER A 556 -19.54 -15.28 3.92
N ILE A 557 -18.82 -16.30 4.32
CA ILE A 557 -18.98 -16.97 5.61
C ILE A 557 -17.65 -17.09 6.30
N ALA A 558 -17.63 -16.78 7.59
CA ALA A 558 -16.49 -17.04 8.46
C ALA A 558 -16.90 -18.02 9.55
N LEU A 559 -16.04 -19.00 9.83
CA LEU A 559 -16.19 -20.01 10.86
C LEU A 559 -15.02 -19.95 11.83
N VAL A 560 -15.32 -19.80 13.12
CA VAL A 560 -14.39 -20.05 14.22
C VAL A 560 -14.77 -21.41 14.82
N PRO A 561 -13.94 -22.47 14.62
CA PRO A 561 -14.32 -23.82 14.97
C PRO A 561 -14.15 -24.11 16.46
N ALA A 562 -15.01 -24.98 16.99
CA ALA A 562 -14.97 -25.41 18.39
C ALA A 562 -13.69 -26.14 18.79
N PHE A 563 -13.06 -26.89 17.86
CA PHE A 563 -11.85 -27.66 18.16
C PHE A 563 -10.64 -26.78 18.51
N ASN A 564 -10.56 -25.59 17.93
CA ASN A 564 -9.51 -24.61 18.27
C ASN A 564 -9.91 -23.22 17.77
N HIS A 565 -10.28 -22.33 18.70
CA HIS A 565 -10.70 -20.97 18.42
C HIS A 565 -9.56 -20.06 17.87
N ASN A 566 -8.33 -20.53 17.79
CA ASN A 566 -7.25 -19.79 17.15
C ASN A 566 -7.33 -19.81 15.62
N TYR A 567 -8.08 -20.76 15.06
CA TYR A 567 -8.39 -20.77 13.63
C TYR A 567 -9.60 -19.92 13.30
N THR A 568 -9.58 -19.33 12.12
CA THR A 568 -10.76 -18.74 11.46
C THR A 568 -10.70 -19.14 10.00
N PHE A 569 -11.71 -19.84 9.54
CA PHE A 569 -11.87 -20.18 8.12
C PHE A 569 -12.86 -19.23 7.49
N ARG A 570 -12.52 -18.69 6.32
CA ARG A 570 -13.37 -17.77 5.57
C ARG A 570 -13.56 -18.29 4.15
N PHE A 571 -14.77 -18.16 3.63
CA PHE A 571 -15.07 -18.37 2.24
C PHE A 571 -15.89 -17.20 1.72
N ALA A 572 -15.53 -16.65 0.55
CA ALA A 572 -16.27 -15.57 -0.07
C ALA A 572 -16.48 -15.87 -1.56
N THR A 573 -17.65 -15.50 -2.07
CA THR A 573 -17.99 -15.59 -3.48
C THR A 573 -18.89 -14.44 -3.89
N GLY A 574 -18.85 -14.06 -5.16
CA GLY A 574 -19.72 -13.00 -5.66
C GLY A 574 -19.44 -12.61 -7.10
N LEU A 575 -20.40 -11.89 -7.66
CA LEU A 575 -20.27 -11.22 -8.95
C LEU A 575 -19.89 -9.76 -8.72
N TYR A 576 -18.85 -9.33 -9.42
CA TYR A 576 -18.32 -7.97 -9.38
C TYR A 576 -18.31 -7.42 -10.80
N TYR A 577 -18.76 -6.19 -10.96
CA TYR A 577 -18.78 -5.53 -12.26
C TYR A 577 -18.01 -4.22 -12.17
N GLN A 578 -17.42 -3.83 -13.28
CA GLN A 578 -16.76 -2.54 -13.44
C GLN A 578 -17.25 -1.90 -14.72
N ALA A 579 -17.91 -0.76 -14.58
CA ALA A 579 -18.29 0.04 -15.72
C ALA A 579 -17.05 0.66 -16.39
N PRO A 580 -16.98 0.71 -17.72
CA PRO A 580 -15.86 1.32 -18.41
C PRO A 580 -15.76 2.81 -18.10
N PHE A 581 -14.52 3.32 -18.01
CA PHE A 581 -14.27 4.76 -17.92
C PHE A 581 -14.03 5.37 -19.32
N TYR A 582 -13.96 6.67 -19.41
CA TYR A 582 -14.03 7.41 -20.67
C TYR A 582 -13.01 6.97 -21.75
N LYS A 583 -11.77 6.58 -21.37
CA LYS A 583 -10.78 6.08 -22.33
C LYS A 583 -11.12 4.67 -22.85
N GLU A 584 -11.75 3.83 -22.02
CA GLU A 584 -12.21 2.50 -22.43
C GLU A 584 -13.44 2.54 -23.35
N MET A 585 -14.21 3.64 -23.34
CA MET A 585 -15.39 3.82 -24.21
C MET A 585 -15.03 4.29 -25.62
N ARG A 586 -13.77 4.58 -25.92
CA ARG A 586 -13.32 5.05 -27.21
C ARG A 586 -13.13 3.87 -28.15
N ASP A 587 -13.92 3.81 -29.18
CA ASP A 587 -13.61 3.05 -30.39
C ASP A 587 -12.87 3.96 -31.39
N THR A 588 -12.04 3.42 -32.28
CA THR A 588 -11.23 4.20 -33.20
C THR A 588 -11.58 3.87 -34.65
N VAL A 589 -11.83 4.91 -35.44
CA VAL A 589 -12.07 4.81 -36.86
C VAL A 589 -10.95 5.55 -37.59
N THR A 590 -10.23 4.85 -38.46
CA THR A 590 -9.18 5.46 -39.30
C THR A 590 -9.66 5.65 -40.74
N LEU A 591 -9.69 6.91 -41.19
CA LEU A 591 -10.03 7.30 -42.55
C LEU A 591 -8.91 8.21 -43.10
N ASN A 592 -8.38 7.87 -44.26
CA ASN A 592 -7.33 8.63 -44.92
C ASN A 592 -6.10 8.91 -44.04
N GLY A 593 -5.68 7.94 -43.26
CA GLY A 593 -4.55 8.06 -42.32
C GLY A 593 -4.81 8.87 -41.06
N MET A 594 -6.04 9.37 -40.86
CA MET A 594 -6.44 10.06 -39.64
C MET A 594 -7.33 9.16 -38.78
N THR A 595 -6.91 8.91 -37.54
CA THR A 595 -7.66 8.14 -36.56
C THR A 595 -8.51 9.09 -35.71
N THR A 596 -9.81 8.84 -35.69
CA THR A 596 -10.78 9.59 -34.90
C THR A 596 -11.37 8.66 -33.84
N ALA A 597 -11.37 9.10 -32.58
CA ALA A 597 -12.05 8.39 -31.50
C ALA A 597 -13.55 8.69 -31.53
N VAL A 598 -14.36 7.65 -31.53
CA VAL A 598 -15.81 7.69 -31.43
C VAL A 598 -16.25 6.94 -30.16
N LEU A 599 -17.40 7.33 -29.59
CA LEU A 599 -17.91 6.65 -28.40
C LEU A 599 -18.61 5.36 -28.78
N ASN A 600 -18.24 4.27 -28.12
CA ASN A 600 -18.93 2.97 -28.23
C ASN A 600 -20.04 2.89 -27.18
N GLU A 601 -21.27 3.23 -27.57
CA GLU A 601 -22.45 3.13 -26.68
C GLU A 601 -22.89 1.70 -26.40
N LYS A 602 -22.35 0.69 -27.12
CA LYS A 602 -22.67 -0.72 -26.91
C LYS A 602 -21.74 -1.41 -25.95
N ILE A 603 -20.71 -0.73 -25.48
CA ILE A 603 -19.73 -1.29 -24.54
C ILE A 603 -20.40 -1.68 -23.23
N LYS A 604 -20.05 -2.86 -22.68
CA LYS A 604 -20.61 -3.41 -21.45
C LYS A 604 -19.64 -3.32 -20.29
N SER A 605 -20.18 -3.39 -19.09
CA SER A 605 -19.39 -3.53 -17.89
C SER A 605 -18.56 -4.82 -17.92
N GLN A 606 -17.29 -4.71 -17.54
CA GLN A 606 -16.40 -5.84 -17.30
C GLN A 606 -16.91 -6.62 -16.08
N ARG A 607 -16.70 -7.92 -16.03
CA ARG A 607 -17.28 -8.81 -15.00
C ARG A 607 -16.24 -9.77 -14.44
N SER A 608 -16.25 -9.94 -13.11
CA SER A 608 -15.45 -10.90 -12.35
C SER A 608 -16.34 -11.75 -11.45
N LEU A 609 -16.35 -13.07 -11.64
CA LEU A 609 -16.89 -14.03 -10.68
C LEU A 609 -15.75 -14.52 -9.80
N GLN A 610 -15.85 -14.33 -8.49
CA GLN A 610 -14.77 -14.59 -7.54
C GLN A 610 -15.13 -15.71 -6.57
N PHE A 611 -14.12 -16.53 -6.25
CA PHE A 611 -14.12 -17.52 -5.18
C PHE A 611 -12.84 -17.34 -4.37
N ILE A 612 -12.99 -17.17 -3.07
CA ILE A 612 -11.87 -16.94 -2.15
C ILE A 612 -12.07 -17.84 -0.93
N ALA A 613 -11.05 -18.65 -0.63
CA ALA A 613 -11.00 -19.45 0.59
C ALA A 613 -9.79 -19.01 1.41
N ALA A 614 -9.99 -18.70 2.67
CA ALA A 614 -8.96 -18.19 3.55
C ALA A 614 -8.94 -18.92 4.89
N MET A 615 -7.75 -19.02 5.48
CA MET A 615 -7.51 -19.53 6.82
C MET A 615 -6.63 -18.54 7.57
N ASP A 616 -7.06 -18.12 8.73
CA ASP A 616 -6.24 -17.39 9.70
C ASP A 616 -5.91 -18.32 10.87
N TYR A 617 -4.66 -18.35 11.28
CA TYR A 617 -4.19 -19.05 12.48
C TYR A 617 -3.44 -18.09 13.38
N ARG A 618 -3.93 -17.94 14.61
CA ARG A 618 -3.32 -17.09 15.64
C ARG A 618 -2.54 -17.95 16.62
N PHE A 619 -1.31 -17.56 16.87
CA PHE A 619 -0.41 -18.29 17.75
C PHE A 619 0.52 -17.34 18.49
N LYS A 620 1.23 -17.86 19.46
CA LYS A 620 2.29 -17.14 20.15
C LYS A 620 3.65 -17.61 19.67
N MET A 621 4.52 -16.67 19.37
CA MET A 621 5.94 -16.89 19.12
C MET A 621 6.73 -15.85 19.91
N LEU A 622 7.78 -16.26 20.62
CA LEU A 622 8.55 -15.38 21.53
C LEU A 622 7.66 -14.67 22.58
N ASP A 623 6.65 -15.38 23.12
CA ASP A 623 5.62 -14.87 24.04
C ASP A 623 4.77 -13.71 23.49
N ARG A 624 4.75 -13.52 22.16
CA ARG A 624 4.02 -12.45 21.48
C ARG A 624 2.99 -12.98 20.52
N PRO A 625 1.94 -12.20 20.23
CA PRO A 625 0.91 -12.62 19.29
C PRO A 625 1.39 -12.54 17.84
N PHE A 626 1.17 -13.63 17.11
CA PHE A 626 1.36 -13.73 15.67
C PHE A 626 0.09 -14.23 15.01
N ARG A 627 -0.08 -13.86 13.76
CA ARG A 627 -1.15 -14.34 12.89
C ARG A 627 -0.54 -14.79 11.55
N PHE A 628 -0.85 -16.01 11.17
CA PHE A 628 -0.59 -16.53 9.84
C PHE A 628 -1.90 -16.58 9.06
N THR A 629 -1.92 -15.97 7.87
CA THR A 629 -3.06 -15.96 6.96
C THR A 629 -2.65 -16.66 5.66
N ALA A 630 -3.48 -17.57 5.18
CA ALA A 630 -3.36 -18.19 3.87
C ALA A 630 -4.68 -18.02 3.12
N GLU A 631 -4.62 -17.47 1.91
CA GLU A 631 -5.79 -17.27 1.04
C GLU A 631 -5.54 -17.89 -0.34
N ALA A 632 -6.45 -18.73 -0.80
CA ALA A 632 -6.49 -19.22 -2.16
C ALA A 632 -7.66 -18.56 -2.89
N TYR A 633 -7.44 -18.12 -4.13
CA TYR A 633 -8.47 -17.42 -4.89
C TYR A 633 -8.52 -17.82 -6.35
N PHE A 634 -9.72 -17.70 -6.92
CA PHE A 634 -9.98 -17.84 -8.33
C PHE A 634 -10.96 -16.75 -8.79
N LYS A 635 -10.61 -16.04 -9.87
CA LYS A 635 -11.45 -15.04 -10.52
C LYS A 635 -11.69 -15.47 -11.96
N ALA A 636 -12.93 -15.70 -12.35
CA ALA A 636 -13.32 -15.87 -13.74
C ALA A 636 -13.74 -14.52 -14.32
N LEU A 637 -13.05 -14.07 -15.37
CA LEU A 637 -13.19 -12.75 -15.96
C LEU A 637 -13.91 -12.84 -17.31
N SER A 638 -14.83 -11.93 -17.58
CA SER A 638 -15.57 -11.87 -18.84
C SER A 638 -15.90 -10.42 -19.21
N ASN A 639 -16.19 -10.19 -20.48
CA ASN A 639 -16.42 -8.87 -21.05
C ASN A 639 -15.23 -7.92 -20.80
N LEU A 640 -14.00 -8.42 -20.79
CA LEU A 640 -12.83 -7.59 -20.59
C LEU A 640 -12.63 -6.66 -21.80
N ILE A 641 -12.21 -5.43 -21.49
CA ILE A 641 -11.77 -4.44 -22.47
C ILE A 641 -10.24 -4.51 -22.49
N PRO A 642 -9.61 -5.11 -23.51
CA PRO A 642 -8.17 -5.21 -23.57
C PRO A 642 -7.51 -3.83 -23.70
N TYR A 643 -6.29 -3.73 -23.20
CA TYR A 643 -5.44 -2.57 -23.41
C TYR A 643 -4.00 -2.98 -23.69
N ASN A 644 -3.32 -2.20 -24.50
CA ASN A 644 -1.91 -2.41 -24.81
C ASN A 644 -1.07 -1.38 -24.05
N VAL A 645 0.09 -1.81 -23.55
CA VAL A 645 1.06 -0.95 -22.89
C VAL A 645 2.33 -0.90 -23.74
N GLN A 646 2.60 0.26 -24.30
CA GLN A 646 3.82 0.51 -25.06
C GLN A 646 4.63 1.60 -24.36
N ASN A 647 5.83 1.26 -23.93
CA ASN A 647 6.61 2.08 -23.01
C ASN A 647 5.77 2.32 -21.74
N VAL A 648 5.27 3.52 -21.52
CA VAL A 648 4.39 3.89 -20.40
C VAL A 648 2.99 4.33 -20.88
N LYS A 649 2.74 4.32 -22.18
CA LYS A 649 1.45 4.72 -22.77
C LYS A 649 0.50 3.54 -22.82
N VAL A 650 -0.71 3.74 -22.28
CA VAL A 650 -1.80 2.76 -22.29
C VAL A 650 -2.81 3.11 -23.38
N THR A 651 -3.10 2.16 -24.26
CA THR A 651 -4.09 2.31 -25.32
C THR A 651 -5.16 1.22 -25.19
N TYR A 652 -6.42 1.61 -25.07
CA TYR A 652 -7.56 0.69 -24.94
C TYR A 652 -8.14 0.33 -26.30
N TYR A 653 -8.65 -0.90 -26.42
CA TYR A 653 -9.29 -1.39 -27.65
C TYR A 653 -10.72 -0.86 -27.84
N GLY A 654 -11.34 -0.29 -26.81
CA GLY A 654 -12.68 0.31 -26.90
C GLY A 654 -13.84 -0.67 -27.04
N GLU A 655 -13.60 -1.97 -26.93
CA GLU A 655 -14.56 -3.04 -27.09
C GLU A 655 -14.35 -4.18 -26.08
N ASN A 656 -15.43 -4.93 -25.75
CA ASN A 656 -15.37 -6.10 -24.88
C ASN A 656 -14.90 -7.35 -25.66
N LEU A 657 -13.62 -7.44 -25.99
CA LEU A 657 -13.06 -8.48 -26.87
C LEU A 657 -12.53 -9.70 -26.14
N ALA A 658 -12.36 -9.64 -24.82
CA ALA A 658 -11.63 -10.66 -24.10
C ALA A 658 -12.39 -11.27 -22.91
N SER A 659 -11.93 -12.43 -22.52
CA SER A 659 -12.23 -13.11 -21.27
C SER A 659 -10.93 -13.56 -20.62
N GLY A 660 -10.99 -14.05 -19.38
CA GLY A 660 -9.78 -14.49 -18.73
C GLY A 660 -10.02 -15.13 -17.37
N TYR A 661 -8.94 -15.40 -16.67
CA TYR A 661 -8.97 -15.81 -15.27
C TYR A 661 -7.74 -15.36 -14.53
N THR A 662 -7.88 -15.24 -13.23
CA THR A 662 -6.75 -15.11 -12.31
C THR A 662 -6.92 -16.12 -11.18
N ALA A 663 -5.86 -16.87 -10.88
CA ALA A 663 -5.82 -17.82 -9.79
C ALA A 663 -4.52 -17.66 -9.01
N GLY A 664 -4.56 -17.82 -7.70
CA GLY A 664 -3.35 -17.68 -6.89
C GLY A 664 -3.54 -18.04 -5.44
N ILE A 665 -2.42 -17.95 -4.72
CA ILE A 665 -2.32 -18.17 -3.27
C ILE A 665 -1.54 -17.02 -2.68
N ASP A 666 -2.08 -16.43 -1.63
CA ASP A 666 -1.48 -15.36 -0.84
C ASP A 666 -1.21 -15.87 0.58
N LEU A 667 0.00 -15.65 1.08
CA LEU A 667 0.41 -15.98 2.44
C LEU A 667 0.86 -14.70 3.14
N LYS A 668 0.46 -14.52 4.40
CA LYS A 668 0.90 -13.39 5.24
C LYS A 668 1.23 -13.91 6.64
N LEU A 669 2.44 -13.64 7.09
CA LEU A 669 2.82 -13.77 8.49
C LEU A 669 2.90 -12.38 9.09
N PHE A 670 2.05 -12.10 10.05
CA PHE A 670 1.93 -10.83 10.76
C PHE A 670 2.25 -11.04 12.24
N GLY A 671 2.94 -10.08 12.86
CA GLY A 671 3.21 -10.15 14.29
C GLY A 671 3.91 -8.92 14.85
N GLU A 672 3.89 -8.80 16.16
CA GLU A 672 4.64 -7.80 16.93
C GLU A 672 5.96 -8.42 17.39
N PHE A 673 7.08 -8.07 16.80
CA PHE A 673 8.40 -8.45 17.31
C PHE A 673 8.76 -7.64 18.57
N VAL A 674 8.31 -6.39 18.62
CA VAL A 674 8.36 -5.51 19.83
C VAL A 674 6.96 -4.92 20.07
N PRO A 675 6.52 -4.76 21.34
CA PRO A 675 5.21 -4.21 21.64
C PRO A 675 4.95 -2.87 20.96
N GLY A 676 3.84 -2.79 20.22
CA GLY A 676 3.40 -1.58 19.51
C GLY A 676 4.04 -1.35 18.14
N THR A 677 4.74 -2.35 17.58
CA THR A 677 5.27 -2.31 16.21
C THR A 677 4.75 -3.48 15.40
N ASP A 678 4.05 -3.19 14.31
CA ASP A 678 3.53 -4.20 13.40
C ASP A 678 4.57 -4.52 12.33
N SER A 679 4.85 -5.81 12.14
CA SER A 679 5.74 -6.31 11.09
C SER A 679 5.08 -7.47 10.37
N TRP A 680 5.33 -7.59 9.07
CA TRP A 680 4.78 -8.70 8.28
C TRP A 680 5.69 -9.11 7.14
N LEU A 681 5.55 -10.38 6.77
CA LEU A 681 6.11 -10.98 5.58
C LEU A 681 4.94 -11.49 4.74
N THR A 682 4.91 -11.11 3.46
CA THR A 682 3.92 -11.61 2.50
C THR A 682 4.60 -12.40 1.38
N PHE A 683 3.93 -13.43 0.92
CA PHE A 683 4.31 -14.21 -0.22
C PHE A 683 3.06 -14.48 -1.07
N SER A 684 3.09 -14.10 -2.33
CA SER A 684 1.99 -14.28 -3.26
C SER A 684 2.47 -14.98 -4.52
N VAL A 685 1.71 -15.95 -4.99
CA VAL A 685 1.91 -16.63 -6.27
C VAL A 685 0.61 -16.59 -7.04
N MET A 686 0.67 -16.14 -8.29
CA MET A 686 -0.52 -16.07 -9.13
C MET A 686 -0.24 -16.37 -10.60
N LYS A 687 -1.32 -16.63 -11.33
CA LYS A 687 -1.35 -16.69 -12.79
C LYS A 687 -2.56 -15.91 -13.27
N ALA A 688 -2.34 -14.86 -14.06
CA ALA A 688 -3.38 -14.04 -14.67
C ALA A 688 -3.31 -14.19 -16.19
N GLN A 689 -4.36 -14.74 -16.78
CA GLN A 689 -4.45 -15.03 -18.21
C GLN A 689 -5.63 -14.32 -18.85
N MET A 690 -5.43 -13.86 -20.07
CA MET A 690 -6.46 -13.29 -20.95
C MET A 690 -6.59 -14.17 -22.20
N LYS A 691 -7.81 -14.25 -22.74
CA LYS A 691 -8.11 -14.96 -23.98
C LYS A 691 -8.85 -14.01 -24.91
N MET A 692 -8.32 -13.78 -26.11
CA MET A 692 -8.88 -12.95 -27.16
C MET A 692 -8.67 -13.63 -28.51
N GLY A 693 -9.69 -13.66 -29.37
CA GLY A 693 -9.60 -14.30 -30.70
C GLY A 693 -9.21 -15.79 -30.66
N GLY A 694 -9.48 -16.51 -29.54
CA GLY A 694 -9.08 -17.91 -29.37
C GLY A 694 -7.68 -18.14 -28.81
N VAL A 695 -6.83 -17.11 -28.75
CA VAL A 695 -5.46 -17.15 -28.23
C VAL A 695 -5.45 -16.77 -26.76
N SER A 696 -4.68 -17.51 -25.94
CA SER A 696 -4.47 -17.22 -24.52
C SER A 696 -3.07 -16.67 -24.28
N PHE A 697 -2.96 -15.57 -23.54
CA PHE A 697 -1.71 -14.89 -23.22
C PHE A 697 -1.78 -14.28 -21.82
N PRO A 698 -0.63 -13.92 -21.21
CA PRO A 698 -0.61 -13.28 -19.90
C PRO A 698 -1.33 -11.91 -19.91
N GLN A 699 -2.05 -11.58 -18.83
CA GLN A 699 -2.56 -10.22 -18.63
C GLN A 699 -1.38 -9.25 -18.41
N PRO A 700 -1.50 -7.95 -18.75
CA PRO A 700 -0.41 -6.99 -18.59
C PRO A 700 0.16 -6.90 -17.17
N ASN A 701 -0.66 -7.18 -16.15
CA ASN A 701 -0.28 -7.18 -14.73
C ASN A 701 -0.01 -8.60 -14.17
N ASP A 702 0.26 -9.60 -15.02
CA ASP A 702 0.59 -10.97 -14.60
C ASP A 702 1.98 -11.01 -13.95
N GLN A 703 2.06 -10.71 -12.68
CA GLN A 703 3.25 -10.82 -11.85
C GLN A 703 3.18 -12.13 -11.08
N ARG A 704 3.89 -13.17 -11.54
CA ARG A 704 3.71 -14.57 -11.09
C ARG A 704 3.99 -14.79 -9.62
N TYR A 705 4.91 -14.01 -9.05
CA TYR A 705 5.20 -14.04 -7.62
C TYR A 705 5.55 -12.66 -7.11
N ALA A 706 5.24 -12.42 -5.83
CA ALA A 706 5.64 -11.23 -5.11
C ALA A 706 5.93 -11.60 -3.64
N ILE A 707 7.04 -11.08 -3.12
CA ILE A 707 7.47 -11.24 -1.73
C ILE A 707 7.71 -9.85 -1.18
N ASN A 708 7.01 -9.49 -0.09
CA ASN A 708 7.25 -8.22 0.58
C ASN A 708 7.51 -8.47 2.06
N LEU A 709 8.52 -7.80 2.60
CA LEU A 709 8.80 -7.72 4.03
C LEU A 709 8.64 -6.27 4.47
N HIS A 710 7.82 -6.06 5.47
CA HIS A 710 7.79 -4.85 6.28
C HIS A 710 8.19 -5.18 7.70
N PHE A 711 9.33 -4.70 8.11
CA PHE A 711 9.83 -4.89 9.46
C PHE A 711 10.03 -3.53 10.10
N THR A 712 9.36 -3.31 11.22
CA THR A 712 9.50 -2.10 12.01
C THR A 712 9.78 -2.47 13.45
N ASP A 713 10.81 -1.88 14.04
CA ASP A 713 11.21 -2.17 15.41
C ASP A 713 11.91 -0.97 16.06
N TYR A 714 11.95 -1.01 17.39
CA TYR A 714 12.81 -0.13 18.17
C TYR A 714 14.14 -0.82 18.46
N PHE A 715 15.23 -0.05 18.51
CA PHE A 715 16.52 -0.61 18.93
C PHE A 715 16.43 -1.14 20.35
N PRO A 716 17.07 -2.27 20.65
CA PRO A 716 17.06 -2.87 22.00
C PRO A 716 17.48 -1.88 23.08
N GLY A 717 16.67 -1.78 24.14
CA GLY A 717 16.94 -0.92 25.31
C GLY A 717 16.59 0.56 25.14
N THR A 718 15.98 0.97 24.03
CA THR A 718 15.54 2.36 23.82
C THR A 718 14.21 2.44 23.09
N ASP A 719 13.36 3.41 23.48
CA ASP A 719 12.12 3.78 22.77
C ASP A 719 12.32 4.99 21.86
N ARG A 720 13.57 5.47 21.71
CA ARG A 720 13.92 6.67 20.96
C ARG A 720 14.39 6.42 19.54
N TRP A 721 14.90 5.23 19.24
CA TRP A 721 15.38 4.87 17.91
C TRP A 721 14.48 3.81 17.29
N LYS A 722 13.85 4.17 16.20
CA LYS A 722 12.98 3.29 15.43
C LYS A 722 13.61 3.01 14.08
N MET A 723 13.64 1.75 13.68
CA MET A 723 14.10 1.31 12.37
C MET A 723 12.92 0.72 11.59
N THR A 724 12.86 0.99 10.31
CA THR A 724 11.94 0.33 9.37
C THR A 724 12.73 -0.20 8.20
N LEU A 725 12.58 -1.48 7.91
CA LEU A 725 13.13 -2.16 6.74
C LEU A 725 11.97 -2.60 5.84
N ARG A 726 12.07 -2.27 4.55
CA ARG A 726 11.14 -2.73 3.52
C ARG A 726 11.92 -3.50 2.46
N LEU A 727 11.49 -4.71 2.17
CA LEU A 727 12.02 -5.50 1.05
C LEU A 727 10.88 -5.81 0.10
N ALA A 728 11.15 -5.67 -1.20
CA ALA A 728 10.23 -6.07 -2.24
C ALA A 728 11.00 -6.89 -3.29
N PHE A 729 10.47 -8.06 -3.61
CA PHE A 729 10.97 -8.93 -4.66
C PHE A 729 9.78 -9.48 -5.45
N ALA A 730 9.69 -9.16 -6.73
CA ALA A 730 8.55 -9.55 -7.54
C ALA A 730 8.97 -9.93 -8.97
N ASP A 731 8.18 -10.78 -9.62
CA ASP A 731 8.40 -11.18 -11.01
C ASP A 731 8.29 -9.97 -11.94
N GLY A 732 8.97 -10.03 -13.08
CA GLY A 732 8.85 -9.03 -14.13
C GLY A 732 7.47 -9.08 -14.81
N LEU A 733 7.00 -7.95 -15.29
CA LEU A 733 5.77 -7.85 -16.05
C LEU A 733 5.94 -8.39 -17.48
N PRO A 734 4.86 -8.91 -18.10
CA PRO A 734 4.86 -9.23 -19.53
C PRO A 734 5.07 -7.99 -20.37
N PHE A 735 5.80 -8.13 -21.47
CA PHE A 735 5.95 -7.09 -22.48
C PHE A 735 6.15 -7.70 -23.87
N GLY A 736 6.02 -6.91 -24.92
CA GLY A 736 6.17 -7.35 -26.30
C GLY A 736 6.73 -6.27 -27.20
N ALA A 737 7.03 -6.64 -28.46
CA ALA A 737 7.47 -5.70 -29.45
C ALA A 737 6.33 -4.73 -29.85
N PRO A 738 6.64 -3.48 -30.19
CA PRO A 738 5.64 -2.48 -30.59
C PRO A 738 4.92 -2.92 -31.88
N HIS A 739 3.74 -2.34 -32.08
CA HIS A 739 2.87 -2.60 -33.27
C HIS A 739 2.48 -4.08 -33.47
N ARG A 740 2.68 -4.92 -32.46
CA ARG A 740 2.13 -6.26 -32.37
C ARG A 740 0.91 -6.23 -31.46
N GLY A 741 -0.06 -7.09 -31.73
CA GLY A 741 -1.21 -7.24 -30.84
C GLY A 741 -0.80 -7.68 -29.44
N ILE A 742 -1.63 -7.40 -28.46
CA ILE A 742 -1.39 -7.75 -27.04
C ILE A 742 -1.14 -9.25 -26.86
N GLU A 743 -1.65 -10.10 -27.73
CA GLU A 743 -1.44 -11.56 -27.74
C GLU A 743 0.01 -11.98 -27.99
N HIS A 744 0.86 -11.06 -28.42
CA HIS A 744 2.29 -11.27 -28.62
C HIS A 744 3.17 -10.74 -27.48
N GLN A 745 2.60 -10.25 -26.38
CA GLN A 745 3.33 -9.82 -25.18
C GLN A 745 3.78 -11.04 -24.34
N ASN A 746 4.73 -11.81 -24.89
CA ASN A 746 5.18 -13.06 -24.29
C ASN A 746 6.55 -12.99 -23.60
N PHE A 747 7.28 -11.87 -23.74
CA PHE A 747 8.51 -11.61 -23.01
C PHE A 747 8.21 -11.21 -21.57
N ARG A 748 9.18 -11.39 -20.67
CA ARG A 748 9.11 -10.90 -19.29
C ARG A 748 10.27 -10.00 -18.98
N ALA A 749 9.99 -8.89 -18.32
CA ALA A 749 11.00 -8.02 -17.75
C ALA A 749 11.78 -8.75 -16.64
N PRO A 750 13.01 -8.32 -16.33
CA PRO A 750 13.72 -8.80 -15.15
C PRO A 750 12.90 -8.60 -13.87
N ALA A 751 13.12 -9.47 -12.89
CA ALA A 751 12.46 -9.38 -11.59
C ALA A 751 12.77 -8.04 -10.89
N TYR A 752 11.74 -7.39 -10.36
CA TYR A 752 11.85 -6.19 -9.54
C TYR A 752 12.43 -6.55 -8.16
N LYS A 753 13.44 -5.82 -7.73
CA LYS A 753 14.16 -6.06 -6.46
C LYS A 753 14.42 -4.73 -5.80
N ARG A 754 13.97 -4.56 -4.55
CA ARG A 754 14.18 -3.32 -3.82
C ARG A 754 14.32 -3.55 -2.32
N ALA A 755 15.22 -2.80 -1.72
CA ALA A 755 15.37 -2.71 -0.27
C ALA A 755 15.43 -1.23 0.13
N ASP A 756 14.58 -0.83 1.08
CA ASP A 756 14.58 0.50 1.66
C ASP A 756 14.75 0.38 3.18
N ILE A 757 15.60 1.21 3.76
CA ILE A 757 15.78 1.29 5.19
C ILE A 757 15.56 2.72 5.67
N GLY A 758 14.80 2.87 6.75
CA GLY A 758 14.58 4.15 7.43
C GLY A 758 14.96 4.06 8.90
N MET A 759 15.63 5.08 9.39
CA MET A 759 15.94 5.26 10.80
C MET A 759 15.32 6.55 11.30
N SER A 760 14.61 6.51 12.41
CA SER A 760 13.97 7.67 13.02
C SER A 760 14.39 7.79 14.48
N TRP A 761 14.87 8.96 14.84
CA TRP A 761 15.30 9.31 16.19
C TRP A 761 14.33 10.30 16.84
N LEU A 762 13.80 9.92 18.02
CA LEU A 762 12.98 10.79 18.86
C LEU A 762 13.86 11.76 19.63
N ALA A 763 14.09 12.93 19.03
CA ALA A 763 14.99 13.96 19.59
C ALA A 763 14.35 14.63 20.83
N LEU A 764 13.03 14.86 20.80
CA LEU A 764 12.28 15.48 21.88
C LEU A 764 11.03 14.67 22.20
N LYS A 765 10.72 14.48 23.50
CA LYS A 765 9.49 13.88 24.00
C LYS A 765 9.05 14.66 25.25
N GLN A 766 7.93 15.35 25.16
CA GLN A 766 7.36 16.17 26.23
C GLN A 766 5.86 15.95 26.35
N GLU A 767 5.25 16.33 27.47
CA GLU A 767 3.82 16.21 27.69
C GLU A 767 3.02 17.44 27.25
N LYS A 768 3.66 18.60 27.15
CA LYS A 768 3.02 19.89 26.82
C LYS A 768 3.79 20.62 25.72
N GLY A 769 3.09 21.39 24.92
CA GLY A 769 3.66 22.13 23.79
C GLY A 769 4.02 21.21 22.63
N ILE A 770 5.28 21.23 22.21
CA ILE A 770 5.82 20.28 21.23
C ILE A 770 5.97 18.93 21.91
N LYS A 771 5.09 17.99 21.60
CA LYS A 771 5.08 16.67 22.24
C LYS A 771 6.21 15.77 21.79
N ARG A 772 6.42 15.71 20.48
CA ARG A 772 7.46 14.84 19.89
C ARG A 772 8.14 15.54 18.71
N VAL A 773 9.45 15.35 18.61
CA VAL A 773 10.23 15.73 17.43
C VAL A 773 10.99 14.50 16.96
N TRP A 774 10.67 14.05 15.77
CA TRP A 774 11.32 12.93 15.10
C TRP A 774 12.27 13.46 14.02
N ILE A 775 13.49 12.97 14.00
CA ILE A 775 14.46 13.19 12.93
C ILE A 775 14.69 11.85 12.25
N GLY A 776 14.40 11.77 10.97
CA GLY A 776 14.49 10.56 10.18
C GLY A 776 15.50 10.66 9.06
N LEU A 777 16.14 9.55 8.75
CA LEU A 777 17.02 9.35 7.60
C LEU A 777 16.61 8.06 6.91
N ASP A 778 16.19 8.16 5.65
CA ASP A 778 15.82 7.03 4.82
C ASP A 778 16.89 6.81 3.75
N CYS A 779 17.27 5.56 3.52
CA CYS A 779 18.04 5.14 2.36
C CYS A 779 17.11 4.29 1.48
N LEU A 780 16.76 4.85 0.34
CA LEU A 780 15.88 4.24 -0.66
C LEU A 780 16.73 3.50 -1.68
N ASN A 781 16.28 2.32 -2.11
CA ASN A 781 17.03 1.41 -2.98
C ASN A 781 18.47 1.18 -2.47
N LEU A 782 18.59 0.65 -1.27
CA LEU A 782 19.83 0.47 -0.51
C LEU A 782 20.97 -0.16 -1.32
N PHE A 783 20.64 -1.13 -2.17
CA PHE A 783 21.62 -1.85 -2.99
C PHE A 783 21.90 -1.20 -4.35
N GLY A 784 21.18 -0.12 -4.71
CA GLY A 784 21.34 0.59 -5.98
C GLY A 784 21.00 -0.29 -7.20
N ILE A 785 19.97 -1.12 -7.07
CA ILE A 785 19.56 -2.04 -8.15
C ILE A 785 18.83 -1.25 -9.23
N SER A 786 19.26 -1.39 -10.49
CA SER A 786 18.60 -0.82 -11.66
C SER A 786 17.40 -1.68 -12.05
N ASN A 787 16.21 -1.35 -11.55
CA ASN A 787 14.96 -2.01 -11.92
C ASN A 787 14.42 -1.45 -13.23
N VAL A 788 13.95 -2.31 -14.12
CA VAL A 788 13.38 -1.90 -15.41
C VAL A 788 11.93 -1.47 -15.21
N ASN A 789 11.61 -0.24 -15.63
CA ASN A 789 10.24 0.29 -15.65
C ASN A 789 9.51 -0.06 -16.95
N SER A 790 10.19 0.14 -18.08
CA SER A 790 9.63 -0.06 -19.42
C SER A 790 10.74 -0.29 -20.42
N TYR A 791 10.38 -0.59 -21.65
CA TYR A 791 11.33 -0.73 -22.75
C TYR A 791 11.05 0.29 -23.85
N TYR A 792 12.11 0.88 -24.33
CA TYR A 792 12.14 1.64 -25.58
C TYR A 792 12.52 0.69 -26.71
N TRP A 793 11.78 0.67 -27.79
CA TRP A 793 12.08 -0.19 -28.93
C TRP A 793 12.70 0.62 -30.04
N VAL A 794 13.83 0.16 -30.55
CA VAL A 794 14.53 0.73 -31.70
C VAL A 794 14.81 -0.36 -32.71
N THR A 795 14.80 0.00 -33.98
CA THR A 795 15.09 -0.91 -35.07
C THR A 795 16.42 -0.51 -35.72
N ASP A 796 17.27 -1.49 -35.98
CA ASP A 796 18.54 -1.29 -36.68
C ASP A 796 18.36 -1.30 -38.18
N VAL A 797 19.44 -0.99 -38.91
CA VAL A 797 19.46 -0.93 -40.38
C VAL A 797 19.16 -2.29 -41.04
N THR A 798 19.26 -3.38 -40.29
CA THR A 798 18.94 -4.73 -40.77
C THR A 798 17.51 -5.15 -40.45
N ASN A 799 16.66 -4.25 -39.95
CA ASN A 799 15.30 -4.51 -39.47
C ASN A 799 15.21 -5.35 -38.19
N ARG A 800 16.27 -5.50 -37.41
CA ARG A 800 16.25 -6.16 -36.13
C ARG A 800 15.77 -5.19 -35.04
N GLN A 801 14.82 -5.60 -34.21
CA GLN A 801 14.29 -4.81 -33.11
C GLN A 801 15.07 -5.06 -31.82
N TRP A 802 15.40 -3.95 -31.12
CA TRP A 802 16.14 -3.94 -29.88
C TRP A 802 15.29 -3.31 -28.78
N ALA A 803 15.19 -4.00 -27.65
CA ALA A 803 14.49 -3.50 -26.46
C ALA A 803 15.48 -2.77 -25.53
N VAL A 804 15.49 -1.45 -25.57
CA VAL A 804 16.33 -0.61 -24.70
C VAL A 804 15.63 -0.41 -23.37
N PRO A 805 16.23 -0.84 -22.24
CA PRO A 805 15.59 -0.70 -20.93
C PRO A 805 15.54 0.76 -20.47
N ASN A 806 14.44 1.13 -19.85
CA ASN A 806 14.26 2.37 -19.12
C ASN A 806 14.21 2.05 -17.63
N TYR A 807 15.20 2.51 -16.88
CA TYR A 807 15.36 2.13 -15.47
C TYR A 807 14.67 3.09 -14.52
N LEU A 808 14.25 2.56 -13.38
CA LEU A 808 13.72 3.27 -12.22
C LEU A 808 14.85 3.95 -11.42
N THR A 809 14.51 4.53 -10.27
CA THR A 809 15.42 5.34 -9.46
C THR A 809 16.59 4.52 -8.89
N GLY A 810 17.77 5.08 -8.92
CA GLY A 810 18.95 4.56 -8.22
C GLY A 810 18.85 4.73 -6.68
N ARG A 811 19.97 4.54 -5.98
CA ARG A 811 20.05 4.75 -4.53
C ARG A 811 19.86 6.22 -4.18
N GLN A 812 19.05 6.48 -3.13
CA GLN A 812 18.77 7.83 -2.66
C GLN A 812 18.70 7.92 -1.15
N ILE A 813 19.04 9.09 -0.63
CA ILE A 813 18.98 9.40 0.79
C ILE A 813 17.95 10.51 1.00
N ASN A 814 16.98 10.29 1.88
CA ASN A 814 15.94 11.26 2.23
C ASN A 814 16.03 11.60 3.72
N GLY A 815 16.29 12.87 4.01
CA GLY A 815 16.20 13.39 5.36
C GLY A 815 14.81 13.93 5.63
N LYS A 816 14.26 13.67 6.83
CA LYS A 816 12.94 14.17 7.25
C LYS A 816 12.92 14.60 8.71
N VAL A 817 12.12 15.61 9.01
CA VAL A 817 11.83 16.07 10.37
C VAL A 817 10.32 16.12 10.54
N THR A 818 9.82 15.50 11.60
CA THR A 818 8.40 15.54 11.97
C THR A 818 8.26 16.10 13.37
N VAL A 819 7.41 17.12 13.52
CA VAL A 819 7.08 17.78 14.79
C VAL A 819 5.60 17.51 15.09
N GLU A 820 5.31 17.05 16.29
CA GLU A 820 3.96 16.76 16.77
C GLU A 820 3.65 17.60 18.02
N PHE A 821 2.43 18.14 18.09
CA PHE A 821 1.96 19.05 19.13
C PHE A 821 0.79 18.46 19.92
#